data_71def0d9c2bba08fbda84409bf09af9e
#
_entry.id   71def0d9c2bba08fbda84409bf09af9e
#
_cell.length_a   1.000
_cell.length_b   1.000
_cell.length_c   1.000
_cell.angle_alpha   90.00
_cell.angle_beta   90.00
_cell.angle_gamma   90.00
#
_symmetry.space_group_name_H-M   'P 1'
#
loop_
_entity.id
_entity.type
_entity.pdbx_description
1 polymer ?
#
loop_
_entity_poly.entity_id
_entity_poly.type
_entity_poly.pdbx_seq_one_letter_code
_entity_poly.pdbx_strand_id
1 'polypeptide(L)'
;MKSNTLHLWHQLCLLLTAVVFIGTTGPLAAASGGRKILALELSADRLTANVTVPAGVESVTVQRFQRDGGWQKVRTKTAVAGVMKFKLPAAGPEIRWRAIGQVVRGTVSHDKFPATFYKGKSRFDAVKSGSRIGAPGILLKDMTGGEGGNLSAPEEADIWKVDGDTVYFFNQLRGLQVLDLADPADPRITASLRLPAVGQDLYLLPGSSKARTVVLLTEGWSNHGGSWTRINLVKVNAGKAEITSTQDVPGSLADSRLAGNRLILATTEWNDYYNATDWSSRSRLSEWLLAADSVPQAAGETLVEGDGPLIASGPDWLALAVNPNGRWDVSDVTVFAIRPNGLIRMARPFRTAGAVTGKFAMQWSGNVLTTISEKNMDESGWSPTTILENFRVWAPEVVRPAVIDPAGDRLGRLKLAKGESLFATRFAGDKAYVVTFLQTDPLFVIDLSDPKDPVVAGHLEVPGWSSHLEPLGDLLFAVGWESETVAASIFDVSNPASPKLLRRVSLGTPGTYSEALWDEQALKVLPHAGLAMIPLSTYDGKTGQSTSVVQLLDIDLTARDLRLRGKISHAFDARRADLIGETVVSISQRVLVAAGVADRDAPAVLSEVTLAWPVDRVLEANGHLLQIEDGGWYGGGGATVRVSPADAPEQILAETDLGEGTVRAADLRDGKLFILREIASTQSVLYWSPVTGKSGANKLALDIYDCQSALAPVLLGSCSLKSGSGAQLAVDHLLWPQPNRPAVVLDYRMSYWYGWDKRQMTDPVVTLSAAARPLKVGIDFQPYGVPEKAPRLILFDTTLPNAPEVGEPVDLGAAGLSLNGVGEAADGRIVIGTYRLNDADFGKAFQSARVVEVESSGLPVIRPLIDLPGELIAVSELDRKGFLAFTQVSGDRSTTLQASACDGFEAFLIDSFHAPAYAAATAGGRRVFVATKAGVERKILGEDGSFHSEPMLDVGYTPDSLRCVGGILIGAKWNALFAADVDGDSVKKWRFPAWNLGLERVIPASNGDLLVPFGDYGAERLKR
;
A
#
# COMPACT_ATOMS: atom_id res chain seq x y z
N MET A 1 17.82 -2.09 10.13
CA MET A 1 18.22 -3.17 9.20
C MET A 1 17.08 -4.14 8.87
N LYS A 2 16.15 -4.43 9.77
CA LYS A 2 14.99 -5.31 9.44
C LYS A 2 13.93 -4.68 8.53
N SER A 3 13.75 -3.36 8.50
CA SER A 3 12.94 -2.71 7.46
C SER A 3 13.54 -2.88 6.06
N ASN A 4 14.87 -2.98 5.99
CA ASN A 4 15.57 -3.27 4.75
C ASN A 4 15.53 -4.76 4.38
N THR A 5 15.35 -5.69 5.32
CA THR A 5 15.19 -7.11 5.00
C THR A 5 13.80 -7.42 4.44
N LEU A 6 12.74 -6.79 4.93
CA LEU A 6 11.43 -6.90 4.29
C LEU A 6 11.42 -6.22 2.90
N HIS A 7 12.10 -5.09 2.77
CA HIS A 7 12.29 -4.43 1.47
C HIS A 7 13.23 -5.22 0.55
N LEU A 8 14.26 -5.86 1.10
CA LEU A 8 15.14 -6.75 0.34
C LEU A 8 14.44 -8.06 -0.06
N TRP A 9 13.56 -8.58 0.81
CA TRP A 9 12.73 -9.74 0.48
C TRP A 9 11.66 -9.41 -0.55
N HIS A 10 11.04 -8.26 -0.47
CA HIS A 10 10.16 -7.77 -1.52
C HIS A 10 10.90 -7.55 -2.85
N GLN A 11 12.13 -7.03 -2.79
CA GLN A 11 12.98 -6.88 -3.97
C GLN A 11 13.62 -8.22 -4.42
N LEU A 12 13.88 -9.16 -3.51
CA LEU A 12 14.40 -10.48 -3.88
C LEU A 12 13.31 -11.37 -4.50
N CYS A 13 12.08 -11.31 -4.03
CA CYS A 13 10.94 -11.95 -4.69
C CYS A 13 10.66 -11.33 -6.06
N LEU A 14 10.82 -10.00 -6.21
CA LEU A 14 10.74 -9.32 -7.50
C LEU A 14 11.95 -9.63 -8.42
N LEU A 15 13.13 -9.89 -7.87
CA LEU A 15 14.35 -10.26 -8.65
C LEU A 15 14.35 -11.73 -9.06
N LEU A 16 13.77 -12.64 -8.28
CA LEU A 16 13.66 -14.06 -8.66
C LEU A 16 12.59 -14.29 -9.74
N THR A 17 11.57 -13.43 -9.85
CA THR A 17 10.61 -13.44 -10.96
C THR A 17 11.21 -12.94 -12.28
N ALA A 18 12.35 -12.25 -12.27
CA ALA A 18 12.97 -11.68 -13.47
C ALA A 18 13.97 -12.62 -14.19
N VAL A 19 14.29 -13.80 -13.65
CA VAL A 19 15.40 -14.63 -14.16
C VAL A 19 14.96 -15.87 -14.96
N VAL A 20 13.66 -16.19 -15.07
CA VAL A 20 13.21 -17.38 -15.80
C VAL A 20 12.18 -17.06 -16.89
N PHE A 21 12.58 -16.28 -17.89
CA PHE A 21 11.80 -16.21 -19.14
C PHE A 21 12.71 -16.23 -20.37
N ILE A 22 13.15 -17.43 -20.76
CA ILE A 22 13.50 -17.69 -22.14
C ILE A 22 12.92 -19.07 -22.54
N GLY A 23 11.97 -19.02 -23.43
CA GLY A 23 11.71 -20.06 -24.43
C GLY A 23 10.53 -20.99 -24.21
N THR A 24 9.42 -20.69 -24.83
CA THR A 24 8.85 -21.51 -25.93
C THR A 24 7.62 -20.82 -26.50
N THR A 25 7.61 -20.67 -27.81
CA THR A 25 6.50 -20.10 -28.60
C THR A 25 5.41 -21.15 -28.88
N GLY A 26 4.20 -20.85 -28.47
CA GLY A 26 2.97 -21.53 -28.93
C GLY A 26 1.76 -20.62 -28.65
N PRO A 27 0.83 -20.50 -29.58
CA PRO A 27 -0.26 -19.54 -29.43
C PRO A 27 -1.33 -20.08 -28.48
N LEU A 28 -1.42 -19.53 -27.30
CA LEU A 28 -2.57 -19.73 -26.40
C LEU A 28 -3.44 -18.50 -26.40
N ALA A 29 -4.68 -18.68 -26.83
CA ALA A 29 -5.71 -17.66 -26.86
C ALA A 29 -5.95 -17.08 -25.46
N ALA A 30 -5.92 -15.76 -25.38
CA ALA A 30 -6.17 -15.01 -24.17
C ALA A 30 -7.61 -15.20 -23.67
N ALA A 31 -7.77 -15.59 -22.40
CA ALA A 31 -9.02 -15.49 -21.69
C ALA A 31 -8.79 -14.71 -20.39
N SER A 32 -9.08 -13.42 -20.40
CA SER A 32 -9.14 -12.57 -19.21
C SER A 32 -10.52 -12.67 -18.58
N GLY A 33 -10.61 -13.19 -17.35
CA GLY A 33 -11.84 -13.17 -16.56
C GLY A 33 -11.82 -12.04 -15.54
N GLY A 34 -12.80 -11.17 -15.61
CA GLY A 34 -12.98 -10.05 -14.66
C GLY A 34 -14.35 -9.40 -14.91
N ARG A 35 -14.79 -8.56 -13.99
CA ARG A 35 -15.97 -7.69 -14.20
C ARG A 35 -15.64 -6.70 -15.31
N LYS A 36 -16.49 -6.62 -16.31
CA LYS A 36 -16.36 -5.67 -17.43
C LYS A 36 -17.54 -4.71 -17.37
N ILE A 37 -17.26 -3.43 -17.34
CA ILE A 37 -18.31 -2.42 -17.56
C ILE A 37 -18.75 -2.55 -19.01
N LEU A 38 -20.03 -2.73 -19.21
CA LEU A 38 -20.63 -2.94 -20.52
C LEU A 38 -21.27 -1.63 -21.01
N ALA A 39 -21.19 -1.39 -22.30
CA ALA A 39 -21.88 -0.27 -22.90
C ALA A 39 -23.39 -0.38 -22.63
N LEU A 40 -23.97 0.68 -22.04
CA LEU A 40 -25.37 0.77 -21.67
C LEU A 40 -25.95 2.02 -22.29
N GLU A 41 -27.00 1.85 -23.07
CA GLU A 41 -27.78 2.94 -23.68
C GLU A 41 -29.20 2.93 -23.10
N LEU A 42 -29.67 4.08 -22.64
CA LEU A 42 -31.03 4.23 -22.17
C LEU A 42 -31.98 4.57 -23.32
N SER A 43 -33.18 3.98 -23.28
CA SER A 43 -34.29 4.44 -24.17
C SER A 43 -34.68 5.87 -23.82
N ALA A 44 -35.33 6.56 -24.78
CA ALA A 44 -35.77 7.96 -24.62
C ALA A 44 -36.67 8.15 -23.39
N ASP A 45 -37.49 7.16 -23.04
CA ASP A 45 -38.32 7.15 -21.85
C ASP A 45 -37.56 6.74 -20.58
N ARG A 46 -36.30 6.36 -20.71
CA ARG A 46 -35.40 5.86 -19.62
C ARG A 46 -35.96 4.66 -18.84
N LEU A 47 -36.94 3.96 -19.39
CA LEU A 47 -37.51 2.75 -18.75
C LEU A 47 -36.89 1.45 -19.26
N THR A 48 -36.00 1.55 -20.24
CA THR A 48 -35.29 0.40 -20.78
C THR A 48 -33.82 0.73 -20.96
N ALA A 49 -32.94 -0.18 -20.54
CA ALA A 49 -31.52 -0.13 -20.84
C ALA A 49 -31.19 -1.19 -21.89
N ASN A 50 -30.52 -0.79 -22.96
CA ASN A 50 -29.91 -1.67 -23.93
C ASN A 50 -28.45 -1.85 -23.54
N VAL A 51 -28.05 -3.07 -23.27
CA VAL A 51 -26.69 -3.38 -22.86
C VAL A 51 -26.03 -4.21 -23.97
N THR A 52 -24.91 -3.73 -24.49
CA THR A 52 -24.12 -4.48 -25.47
C THR A 52 -23.23 -5.47 -24.74
N VAL A 53 -23.45 -6.74 -25.00
CA VAL A 53 -22.79 -7.85 -24.30
C VAL A 53 -21.84 -8.55 -25.27
N PRO A 54 -20.52 -8.50 -25.03
CA PRO A 54 -19.56 -9.26 -25.83
C PRO A 54 -19.63 -10.77 -25.53
N ALA A 55 -19.07 -11.57 -26.42
CA ALA A 55 -18.93 -13.01 -26.17
C ALA A 55 -18.07 -13.29 -24.92
N GLY A 56 -18.42 -14.32 -24.17
CA GLY A 56 -17.69 -14.76 -22.96
C GLY A 56 -18.19 -14.10 -21.65
N VAL A 57 -19.23 -13.29 -21.69
CA VAL A 57 -19.92 -12.81 -20.49
C VAL A 57 -21.04 -13.78 -20.15
N GLU A 58 -21.15 -14.21 -18.91
CA GLU A 58 -22.18 -15.17 -18.48
C GLU A 58 -23.37 -14.49 -17.79
N SER A 59 -23.15 -13.41 -17.11
CA SER A 59 -24.24 -12.63 -16.52
C SER A 59 -24.03 -11.14 -16.68
N VAL A 60 -25.10 -10.40 -16.77
CA VAL A 60 -25.13 -8.94 -16.84
C VAL A 60 -25.98 -8.41 -15.70
N THR A 61 -25.37 -7.57 -14.87
CA THR A 61 -26.03 -6.85 -13.78
C THR A 61 -26.17 -5.39 -14.13
N VAL A 62 -27.40 -4.87 -14.13
CA VAL A 62 -27.66 -3.44 -14.26
C VAL A 62 -27.84 -2.86 -12.85
N GLN A 63 -27.11 -1.78 -12.58
CA GLN A 63 -27.10 -1.08 -11.31
C GLN A 63 -27.53 0.38 -11.49
N ARG A 64 -28.11 0.95 -10.44
CA ARG A 64 -28.40 2.39 -10.35
C ARG A 64 -27.57 3.01 -9.23
N PHE A 65 -27.15 4.24 -9.39
CA PHE A 65 -26.48 4.99 -8.33
C PHE A 65 -27.51 5.66 -7.42
N GLN A 66 -27.40 5.47 -6.10
CA GLN A 66 -28.22 6.18 -5.11
C GLN A 66 -27.33 7.10 -4.27
N ARG A 67 -27.83 8.28 -3.95
CA ARG A 67 -27.12 9.34 -3.21
C ARG A 67 -26.55 8.88 -1.87
N ASP A 68 -27.21 7.93 -1.21
CA ASP A 68 -26.96 7.57 0.18
C ASP A 68 -26.27 6.19 0.33
N GLY A 69 -25.90 5.50 -0.74
CA GLY A 69 -25.40 4.14 -0.64
C GLY A 69 -24.68 3.56 -1.88
N GLY A 70 -24.25 4.40 -2.82
CA GLY A 70 -23.49 3.93 -3.96
C GLY A 70 -24.31 3.19 -5.03
N TRP A 71 -23.69 2.20 -5.70
CA TRP A 71 -24.29 1.46 -6.80
C TRP A 71 -25.16 0.31 -6.31
N GLN A 72 -26.45 0.43 -6.46
CA GLN A 72 -27.42 -0.61 -6.11
C GLN A 72 -27.77 -1.49 -7.32
N LYS A 73 -27.75 -2.81 -7.10
CA LYS A 73 -28.22 -3.80 -8.07
C LYS A 73 -29.71 -3.62 -8.35
N VAL A 74 -30.06 -3.49 -9.60
CA VAL A 74 -31.48 -3.42 -10.02
C VAL A 74 -31.92 -4.73 -10.62
N ARG A 75 -31.12 -5.34 -11.49
CA ARG A 75 -31.46 -6.60 -12.15
C ARG A 75 -30.22 -7.31 -12.68
N THR A 76 -30.19 -8.64 -12.51
CA THR A 76 -29.21 -9.51 -13.14
C THR A 76 -29.93 -10.45 -14.11
N LYS A 77 -29.33 -10.73 -15.23
CA LYS A 77 -29.76 -11.72 -16.20
C LYS A 77 -28.58 -12.55 -16.69
N THR A 78 -28.78 -13.83 -16.98
CA THR A 78 -27.83 -14.60 -17.75
C THR A 78 -27.51 -13.90 -19.06
N ALA A 79 -26.24 -13.80 -19.40
CA ALA A 79 -25.82 -13.05 -20.58
C ALA A 79 -26.07 -13.83 -21.86
N VAL A 80 -26.46 -13.10 -22.89
CA VAL A 80 -26.52 -13.57 -24.26
C VAL A 80 -25.75 -12.56 -25.10
N ALA A 81 -24.77 -13.02 -25.86
CA ALA A 81 -23.98 -12.12 -26.71
C ALA A 81 -24.86 -11.31 -27.66
N GLY A 82 -24.55 -10.04 -27.81
CA GLY A 82 -25.36 -9.07 -28.56
C GLY A 82 -26.01 -8.03 -27.63
N VAL A 83 -27.14 -7.45 -28.03
CA VAL A 83 -27.80 -6.41 -27.25
C VAL A 83 -28.89 -6.99 -26.37
N MET A 84 -28.71 -6.86 -25.05
CA MET A 84 -29.69 -7.28 -24.04
C MET A 84 -30.53 -6.10 -23.57
N LYS A 85 -31.85 -6.33 -23.42
CA LYS A 85 -32.79 -5.31 -22.90
C LYS A 85 -33.15 -5.57 -21.44
N PHE A 86 -33.03 -4.53 -20.62
CA PHE A 86 -33.40 -4.52 -19.22
C PHE A 86 -34.52 -3.49 -18.98
N LYS A 87 -35.66 -3.92 -18.43
CA LYS A 87 -36.66 -2.99 -17.93
C LYS A 87 -36.15 -2.37 -16.63
N LEU A 88 -36.15 -1.05 -16.54
CA LEU A 88 -35.71 -0.27 -15.41
C LEU A 88 -36.92 0.24 -14.61
N PRO A 89 -36.83 0.41 -13.29
CA PRO A 89 -37.81 1.15 -12.54
C PRO A 89 -37.83 2.63 -12.96
N ALA A 90 -38.94 3.27 -12.87
CA ALA A 90 -39.06 4.70 -13.13
C ALA A 90 -38.10 5.47 -12.21
N ALA A 91 -37.28 6.31 -12.78
CA ALA A 91 -36.26 7.08 -12.09
C ALA A 91 -36.09 8.45 -12.75
N GLY A 92 -35.78 9.47 -11.96
CA GLY A 92 -35.52 10.80 -12.43
C GLY A 92 -34.30 10.89 -13.36
N PRO A 93 -34.17 12.00 -14.11
CA PRO A 93 -33.06 12.19 -15.05
C PRO A 93 -31.69 12.22 -14.38
N GLU A 94 -31.65 12.51 -13.07
CA GLU A 94 -30.42 12.56 -12.23
C GLU A 94 -29.89 11.18 -11.86
N ILE A 95 -30.68 10.12 -12.02
CA ILE A 95 -30.24 8.77 -11.67
C ILE A 95 -29.35 8.19 -12.75
N ARG A 96 -28.18 7.71 -12.33
CA ARG A 96 -27.21 7.05 -13.19
C ARG A 96 -27.39 5.56 -13.21
N TRP A 97 -26.99 4.96 -14.31
CA TRP A 97 -27.09 3.54 -14.57
C TRP A 97 -25.77 3.01 -15.09
N ARG A 98 -25.38 1.82 -14.66
CA ARG A 98 -24.29 1.07 -15.28
C ARG A 98 -24.68 -0.38 -15.49
N ALA A 99 -23.99 -1.07 -16.39
CA ALA A 99 -24.10 -2.50 -16.59
C ALA A 99 -22.75 -3.15 -16.36
N ILE A 100 -22.74 -4.19 -15.54
CA ILE A 100 -21.53 -4.99 -15.23
C ILE A 100 -21.75 -6.37 -15.82
N GLY A 101 -20.82 -6.83 -16.65
CA GLY A 101 -20.74 -8.19 -17.15
C GLY A 101 -19.81 -9.01 -16.27
N GLN A 102 -20.25 -10.19 -15.86
CA GLN A 102 -19.43 -11.15 -15.15
C GLN A 102 -19.00 -12.25 -16.13
N VAL A 103 -17.70 -12.48 -16.22
CA VAL A 103 -17.11 -13.56 -17.00
C VAL A 103 -16.69 -14.63 -16.02
N VAL A 104 -17.34 -15.79 -16.05
CA VAL A 104 -16.96 -16.95 -15.23
C VAL A 104 -16.00 -17.82 -16.01
N ARG A 105 -14.91 -18.20 -15.39
CA ARG A 105 -14.02 -19.23 -15.95
C ARG A 105 -14.59 -20.59 -15.63
N GLY A 106 -14.49 -21.50 -16.59
CA GLY A 106 -14.78 -22.91 -16.38
C GLY A 106 -14.02 -23.45 -15.15
N THR A 107 -14.63 -24.38 -14.44
CA THR A 107 -14.01 -25.13 -13.35
C THR A 107 -12.66 -25.65 -13.79
N VAL A 108 -11.60 -25.27 -13.06
CA VAL A 108 -10.29 -25.86 -13.27
C VAL A 108 -10.37 -27.30 -12.78
N SER A 109 -10.15 -28.26 -13.69
CA SER A 109 -10.05 -29.66 -13.29
C SER A 109 -8.79 -29.86 -12.48
N HIS A 110 -8.91 -30.49 -11.30
CA HIS A 110 -7.76 -30.78 -10.45
C HIS A 110 -7.12 -32.09 -10.96
N ASP A 111 -5.90 -31.96 -11.45
CA ASP A 111 -5.10 -33.12 -11.75
C ASP A 111 -4.66 -33.76 -10.41
N LYS A 112 -4.93 -35.03 -10.26
CA LYS A 112 -4.38 -35.79 -9.16
C LYS A 112 -2.90 -35.99 -9.41
N PHE A 113 -2.11 -35.74 -8.37
CA PHE A 113 -0.69 -36.07 -8.45
C PHE A 113 -0.50 -37.58 -8.72
N PRO A 114 0.62 -37.96 -9.35
CA PRO A 114 0.96 -39.37 -9.53
C PRO A 114 0.91 -40.13 -8.21
N ALA A 115 0.48 -41.38 -8.22
CA ALA A 115 0.33 -42.20 -7.03
C ALA A 115 1.64 -42.33 -6.22
N THR A 116 2.80 -42.22 -6.87
CA THR A 116 4.12 -42.18 -6.22
C THR A 116 4.35 -40.92 -5.40
N PHE A 117 3.69 -39.80 -5.71
CA PHE A 117 3.78 -38.56 -5.00
C PHE A 117 3.16 -38.62 -3.59
N TYR A 118 2.13 -39.44 -3.43
CA TYR A 118 1.41 -39.63 -2.16
C TYR A 118 2.05 -40.66 -1.24
N LYS A 119 3.22 -41.22 -1.59
CA LYS A 119 3.95 -42.19 -0.78
C LYS A 119 4.95 -41.43 0.11
N GLY A 120 4.57 -41.26 1.36
CA GLY A 120 5.50 -40.80 2.39
C GLY A 120 6.61 -41.84 2.66
N LYS A 121 7.78 -41.35 3.02
CA LYS A 121 8.88 -42.19 3.51
C LYS A 121 9.09 -41.90 5.00
N SER A 122 9.06 -42.93 5.82
CA SER A 122 9.47 -42.81 7.21
C SER A 122 10.97 -43.09 7.32
N ARG A 123 11.73 -42.20 7.95
CA ARG A 123 13.15 -42.41 8.28
C ARG A 123 13.32 -43.11 9.61
N PHE A 124 12.26 -43.11 10.40
CA PHE A 124 12.29 -43.58 11.78
C PHE A 124 11.23 -44.68 11.96
N ASP A 125 11.57 -45.66 12.78
CA ASP A 125 10.58 -46.68 13.17
C ASP A 125 9.45 -46.03 13.99
N ALA A 126 8.24 -46.47 13.79
CA ALA A 126 7.09 -45.99 14.53
C ALA A 126 7.34 -46.13 16.06
N VAL A 127 7.27 -45.02 16.77
CA VAL A 127 7.27 -45.05 18.23
C VAL A 127 6.02 -45.82 18.68
N LYS A 128 6.18 -46.90 19.42
CA LYS A 128 5.05 -47.64 19.98
C LYS A 128 4.21 -46.72 20.83
N SER A 129 3.08 -46.29 20.37
CA SER A 129 2.13 -45.47 21.07
C SER A 129 1.49 -46.25 22.20
N GLY A 130 2.02 -46.10 23.39
CA GLY A 130 1.45 -46.60 24.61
C GLY A 130 0.85 -45.55 25.48
N SER A 131 -0.22 -44.90 24.99
CA SER A 131 -1.24 -44.32 25.87
C SER A 131 -2.34 -43.69 25.03
N ARG A 132 -3.55 -44.17 25.17
CA ARG A 132 -4.75 -43.47 24.81
C ARG A 132 -4.93 -42.28 25.74
N ILE A 133 -4.49 -41.13 25.31
CA ILE A 133 -4.94 -39.87 25.89
C ILE A 133 -6.08 -39.41 25.01
N GLY A 134 -7.24 -39.16 25.61
CA GLY A 134 -8.41 -38.64 24.91
C GLY A 134 -8.03 -37.39 24.11
N ALA A 135 -8.59 -37.26 22.95
CA ALA A 135 -8.38 -36.13 22.08
C ALA A 135 -8.49 -34.85 22.90
N PRO A 136 -7.44 -34.00 22.94
CA PRO A 136 -7.60 -32.65 23.48
C PRO A 136 -8.61 -31.98 22.56
N GLY A 137 -9.70 -31.49 23.12
CA GLY A 137 -10.69 -30.76 22.39
C GLY A 137 -9.96 -29.70 21.56
N ILE A 138 -10.21 -29.70 20.28
CA ILE A 138 -9.87 -28.59 19.41
C ILE A 138 -10.37 -27.35 20.15
N LEU A 139 -9.47 -26.46 20.55
CA LEU A 139 -9.86 -25.13 21.03
C LEU A 139 -10.41 -24.36 19.81
N LEU A 140 -11.58 -24.78 19.39
CA LEU A 140 -12.47 -23.93 18.65
C LEU A 140 -12.75 -22.75 19.58
N LYS A 141 -12.38 -21.57 19.15
CA LYS A 141 -12.76 -20.33 19.80
C LYS A 141 -14.28 -20.22 19.67
N ASP A 142 -14.99 -20.94 20.55
CA ASP A 142 -16.45 -20.76 20.69
C ASP A 142 -16.68 -19.39 21.26
N MET A 143 -17.22 -18.50 20.45
CA MET A 143 -17.73 -17.22 20.86
C MET A 143 -19.13 -17.43 21.47
N THR A 144 -19.21 -18.16 22.58
CA THR A 144 -20.39 -18.16 23.43
C THR A 144 -20.01 -17.62 24.79
N GLY A 145 -20.55 -16.44 25.10
CA GLY A 145 -20.45 -15.84 26.42
C GLY A 145 -21.01 -16.78 27.47
N GLY A 146 -20.18 -17.21 28.38
CA GLY A 146 -20.53 -17.92 29.60
C GLY A 146 -19.94 -17.16 30.79
N GLU A 147 -20.82 -16.69 31.67
CA GLU A 147 -20.46 -16.10 32.94
C GLU A 147 -19.73 -17.12 33.80
N GLY A 148 -18.48 -16.81 34.13
CA GLY A 148 -17.69 -17.54 35.08
C GLY A 148 -16.26 -17.03 35.05
N GLY A 149 -15.77 -16.45 36.14
CA GLY A 149 -14.51 -15.70 36.32
C GLY A 149 -13.20 -16.38 35.91
N ASN A 150 -13.14 -16.99 34.74
CA ASN A 150 -11.92 -17.42 34.09
C ASN A 150 -11.44 -16.33 33.15
N LEU A 151 -10.15 -15.97 33.23
CA LEU A 151 -9.50 -15.14 32.26
C LEU A 151 -9.73 -15.75 30.87
N SER A 152 -10.32 -14.96 29.96
CA SER A 152 -10.40 -15.36 28.55
C SER A 152 -8.99 -15.56 28.00
N ALA A 153 -8.82 -16.51 27.08
CA ALA A 153 -7.55 -16.64 26.38
C ALA A 153 -7.17 -15.30 25.73
N PRO A 154 -5.89 -14.89 25.78
CA PRO A 154 -5.46 -13.64 25.16
C PRO A 154 -5.83 -13.61 23.68
N GLU A 155 -6.49 -12.54 23.26
CA GLU A 155 -6.89 -12.32 21.89
C GLU A 155 -5.76 -11.66 21.12
N GLU A 156 -5.56 -12.05 19.86
CA GLU A 156 -4.67 -11.38 18.92
C GLU A 156 -5.43 -10.26 18.19
N ALA A 157 -4.68 -9.20 17.89
CA ALA A 157 -5.21 -8.14 17.03
C ALA A 157 -5.47 -8.64 15.61
N ASP A 158 -6.37 -7.96 14.93
CA ASP A 158 -6.55 -8.09 13.49
C ASP A 158 -6.96 -6.72 12.92
N ILE A 159 -6.90 -6.58 11.61
CA ILE A 159 -7.36 -5.37 10.91
C ILE A 159 -8.87 -5.19 11.00
N TRP A 160 -9.61 -6.24 11.28
CA TRP A 160 -11.05 -6.22 11.44
C TRP A 160 -11.54 -7.13 12.56
N LYS A 161 -12.76 -6.87 13.02
CA LYS A 161 -13.50 -7.76 13.93
C LYS A 161 -14.95 -7.80 13.50
N VAL A 162 -15.51 -9.01 13.50
CA VAL A 162 -16.93 -9.25 13.23
C VAL A 162 -17.63 -9.55 14.55
N ASP A 163 -18.67 -8.78 14.89
CA ASP A 163 -19.50 -8.93 16.09
C ASP A 163 -20.97 -9.00 15.68
N GLY A 164 -21.49 -10.22 15.54
CA GLY A 164 -22.80 -10.45 14.92
C GLY A 164 -22.83 -9.94 13.47
N ASP A 165 -23.77 -9.05 13.20
CA ASP A 165 -23.92 -8.43 11.88
C ASP A 165 -23.12 -7.13 11.71
N THR A 166 -22.24 -6.81 12.67
CA THR A 166 -21.43 -5.59 12.62
C THR A 166 -19.97 -5.92 12.36
N VAL A 167 -19.40 -5.24 11.38
CA VAL A 167 -17.95 -5.32 11.08
C VAL A 167 -17.29 -4.03 11.53
N TYR A 168 -16.26 -4.15 12.35
CA TYR A 168 -15.33 -3.09 12.70
C TYR A 168 -14.06 -3.28 11.90
N PHE A 169 -13.76 -2.35 11.02
CA PHE A 169 -12.60 -2.42 10.13
C PHE A 169 -11.66 -1.24 10.37
N PHE A 170 -10.42 -1.52 10.74
CA PHE A 170 -9.37 -0.52 10.81
C PHE A 170 -8.70 -0.42 9.44
N ASN A 171 -9.28 0.41 8.59
CA ASN A 171 -8.78 0.70 7.27
C ASN A 171 -7.54 1.59 7.35
N GLN A 172 -6.40 1.10 6.90
CA GLN A 172 -5.15 1.85 6.85
C GLN A 172 -5.29 3.19 6.12
N LEU A 173 -6.16 3.24 5.11
CA LEU A 173 -6.35 4.41 4.26
C LEU A 173 -7.32 5.44 4.85
N ARG A 174 -8.27 5.00 5.66
CA ARG A 174 -9.38 5.84 6.14
C ARG A 174 -9.54 5.89 7.66
N GLY A 175 -8.96 4.95 8.39
CA GLY A 175 -9.17 4.81 9.82
C GLY A 175 -10.27 3.80 10.15
N LEU A 176 -10.96 3.97 11.27
CA LEU A 176 -12.02 3.04 11.66
C LEU A 176 -13.27 3.25 10.81
N GLN A 177 -13.76 2.17 10.23
CA GLN A 177 -15.06 2.08 9.55
C GLN A 177 -15.89 0.99 10.21
N VAL A 178 -17.14 1.32 10.55
CA VAL A 178 -18.10 0.39 11.15
C VAL A 178 -19.20 0.13 10.15
N LEU A 179 -19.40 -1.14 9.81
CA LEU A 179 -20.38 -1.53 8.80
C LEU A 179 -21.45 -2.42 9.42
N ASP A 180 -22.69 -2.16 9.04
CA ASP A 180 -23.86 -2.99 9.36
C ASP A 180 -24.12 -3.95 8.19
N LEU A 181 -24.18 -5.24 8.49
CA LEU A 181 -24.41 -6.34 7.56
C LEU A 181 -25.69 -7.10 7.88
N ALA A 182 -26.61 -6.54 8.69
CA ALA A 182 -27.90 -7.16 9.00
C ALA A 182 -28.68 -7.51 7.71
N ASP A 183 -28.53 -6.71 6.65
CA ASP A 183 -28.90 -7.09 5.29
C ASP A 183 -27.65 -7.14 4.41
N PRO A 184 -27.07 -8.31 4.16
CA PRO A 184 -25.90 -8.44 3.31
C PRO A 184 -26.09 -7.99 1.85
N ALA A 185 -27.33 -7.78 1.40
CA ALA A 185 -27.62 -7.21 0.10
C ALA A 185 -27.54 -5.66 0.09
N ASP A 186 -27.59 -5.03 1.27
CA ASP A 186 -27.52 -3.58 1.43
C ASP A 186 -26.62 -3.18 2.64
N PRO A 187 -25.36 -3.61 2.68
CA PRO A 187 -24.45 -3.26 3.78
C PRO A 187 -24.18 -1.76 3.81
N ARG A 188 -24.06 -1.19 5.01
CA ARG A 188 -23.94 0.25 5.22
C ARG A 188 -22.81 0.60 6.16
N ILE A 189 -22.03 1.63 5.81
CA ILE A 189 -21.12 2.26 6.77
C ILE A 189 -21.97 3.08 7.74
N THR A 190 -22.04 2.63 8.98
CA THR A 190 -22.85 3.27 10.03
C THR A 190 -22.07 4.30 10.82
N ALA A 191 -20.76 4.12 10.98
CA ALA A 191 -19.86 5.09 11.61
C ALA A 191 -18.48 5.04 10.99
N SER A 192 -17.80 6.17 10.98
CA SER A 192 -16.39 6.27 10.57
C SER A 192 -15.64 7.22 11.48
N LEU A 193 -14.36 6.93 11.69
CA LEU A 193 -13.40 7.81 12.35
C LEU A 193 -12.18 7.91 11.46
N ARG A 194 -11.94 9.09 10.89
CA ARG A 194 -10.75 9.34 10.10
C ARG A 194 -9.51 9.29 10.98
N LEU A 195 -8.75 8.24 10.82
CA LEU A 195 -7.50 8.00 11.52
C LEU A 195 -6.58 7.21 10.58
N PRO A 196 -6.14 7.80 9.45
CA PRO A 196 -5.16 7.15 8.62
C PRO A 196 -3.86 7.03 9.42
N ALA A 197 -3.34 5.82 9.51
CA ALA A 197 -2.22 5.53 10.38
C ALA A 197 -1.40 4.35 9.86
N VAL A 198 -0.13 4.32 10.23
CA VAL A 198 0.69 3.11 10.15
C VAL A 198 0.32 2.22 11.34
N GLY A 199 0.12 0.95 11.07
CA GLY A 199 -0.41 0.02 12.05
C GLY A 199 -1.90 -0.24 11.80
N GLN A 200 -2.36 -1.44 12.08
CA GLN A 200 -3.72 -1.90 11.76
C GLN A 200 -4.31 -2.80 12.84
N ASP A 201 -3.76 -2.75 14.03
CA ASP A 201 -4.20 -3.59 15.12
C ASP A 201 -5.49 -3.05 15.75
N LEU A 202 -6.52 -3.88 15.76
CA LEU A 202 -7.83 -3.58 16.31
C LEU A 202 -8.28 -4.65 17.30
N TYR A 203 -8.88 -4.19 18.42
CA TYR A 203 -9.58 -5.03 19.39
C TYR A 203 -10.94 -4.44 19.75
N LEU A 204 -11.84 -5.31 20.21
CA LEU A 204 -13.11 -4.90 20.80
C LEU A 204 -13.08 -5.17 22.32
N LEU A 205 -13.26 -4.14 23.13
CA LEU A 205 -13.44 -4.35 24.56
C LEU A 205 -14.81 -4.99 24.85
N PRO A 206 -14.90 -5.84 25.89
CA PRO A 206 -16.20 -6.34 26.36
C PRO A 206 -17.15 -5.17 26.65
N GLY A 207 -18.37 -5.23 26.14
CA GLY A 207 -19.33 -4.15 26.30
C GLY A 207 -20.74 -4.52 25.80
N SER A 208 -21.69 -3.59 25.91
CA SER A 208 -23.03 -3.79 25.40
C SER A 208 -23.13 -3.55 23.90
N SER A 209 -24.07 -4.19 23.21
CA SER A 209 -24.31 -4.00 21.77
C SER A 209 -24.71 -2.55 21.38
N LYS A 210 -25.03 -1.69 22.33
CA LYS A 210 -25.45 -0.30 22.06
C LYS A 210 -24.30 0.71 22.07
N ALA A 211 -23.19 0.38 22.73
CA ALA A 211 -21.99 1.21 22.75
C ALA A 211 -20.76 0.29 22.85
N ARG A 212 -19.91 0.29 21.84
CA ARG A 212 -18.68 -0.50 21.80
C ARG A 212 -17.47 0.41 21.98
N THR A 213 -16.51 -0.06 22.76
CA THR A 213 -15.19 0.56 22.80
C THR A 213 -14.25 -0.27 21.94
N VAL A 214 -13.71 0.39 20.91
CA VAL A 214 -12.72 -0.17 20.00
C VAL A 214 -11.34 0.31 20.43
N VAL A 215 -10.37 -0.57 20.47
CA VAL A 215 -8.97 -0.24 20.71
C VAL A 215 -8.28 -0.25 19.36
N LEU A 216 -7.65 0.86 18.98
CA LEU A 216 -6.84 0.96 17.78
C LEU A 216 -5.40 1.23 18.18
N LEU A 217 -4.48 0.40 17.68
CA LEU A 217 -3.05 0.59 17.87
C LEU A 217 -2.48 1.24 16.61
N THR A 218 -1.81 2.38 16.78
CA THR A 218 -1.21 3.14 15.70
C THR A 218 0.24 3.45 16.01
N GLU A 219 1.06 3.59 14.99
CA GLU A 219 2.48 3.91 15.13
C GLU A 219 2.81 5.31 14.64
N GLY A 220 3.88 5.87 15.17
CA GLY A 220 4.42 7.14 14.73
C GLY A 220 5.91 7.28 15.01
N TRP A 221 6.50 8.33 14.40
CA TRP A 221 7.91 8.64 14.50
C TRP A 221 8.10 10.07 14.98
N SER A 222 9.05 10.26 15.88
CA SER A 222 9.45 11.62 16.31
C SER A 222 10.57 12.16 15.41
N ASN A 223 10.67 13.47 15.30
CA ASN A 223 11.75 14.12 14.53
C ASN A 223 13.15 13.88 15.13
N HIS A 224 13.22 13.34 16.35
CA HIS A 224 14.48 13.07 17.06
C HIS A 224 14.86 11.60 17.03
N GLY A 225 14.26 10.78 16.12
CA GLY A 225 14.64 9.39 15.87
C GLY A 225 13.92 8.35 16.72
N GLY A 226 13.00 8.74 17.62
CA GLY A 226 12.23 7.79 18.42
C GLY A 226 10.92 7.39 17.76
N SER A 227 10.59 6.11 17.76
CA SER A 227 9.27 5.59 17.42
C SER A 227 8.37 5.51 18.65
N TRP A 228 7.07 5.55 18.42
CA TRP A 228 6.07 5.32 19.47
C TRP A 228 4.88 4.55 18.93
N THR A 229 4.24 3.81 19.83
CA THR A 229 2.95 3.14 19.59
C THR A 229 1.88 3.88 20.38
N ARG A 230 0.74 4.18 19.77
CA ARG A 230 -0.38 4.85 20.43
C ARG A 230 -1.55 3.90 20.61
N ILE A 231 -2.02 3.81 21.83
CA ILE A 231 -3.29 3.17 22.18
C ILE A 231 -4.38 4.23 22.01
N ASN A 232 -5.33 4.03 21.10
CA ASN A 232 -6.49 4.90 20.93
C ASN A 232 -7.72 4.13 21.40
N LEU A 233 -8.45 4.68 22.36
CA LEU A 233 -9.77 4.16 22.73
C LEU A 233 -10.84 4.94 21.97
N VAL A 234 -11.62 4.23 21.18
CA VAL A 234 -12.65 4.80 20.32
C VAL A 234 -14.00 4.29 20.77
N LYS A 235 -14.89 5.22 21.09
CA LYS A 235 -16.28 4.92 21.39
C LYS A 235 -17.11 4.94 20.12
N VAL A 236 -17.75 3.84 19.84
CA VAL A 236 -18.72 3.71 18.74
C VAL A 236 -20.12 3.65 19.33
N ASN A 237 -20.96 4.61 18.97
CA ASN A 237 -22.33 4.73 19.47
C ASN A 237 -23.22 5.41 18.43
N ALA A 238 -24.39 4.83 18.14
CA ALA A 238 -25.47 5.42 17.35
C ALA A 238 -25.00 6.16 16.06
N GLY A 239 -24.13 5.53 15.28
CA GLY A 239 -23.68 6.10 14.01
C GLY A 239 -22.50 7.08 14.14
N LYS A 240 -21.84 7.15 15.30
CA LYS A 240 -20.70 8.00 15.55
C LYS A 240 -19.54 7.20 16.13
N ALA A 241 -18.33 7.47 15.66
CA ALA A 241 -17.10 6.96 16.24
C ALA A 241 -16.23 8.15 16.66
N GLU A 242 -15.74 8.16 17.91
CA GLU A 242 -14.89 9.24 18.41
C GLU A 242 -13.83 8.71 19.37
N ILE A 243 -12.62 9.29 19.31
CA ILE A 243 -11.54 8.97 20.24
C ILE A 243 -11.91 9.57 21.60
N THR A 244 -12.00 8.72 22.62
CA THR A 244 -12.28 9.14 24.01
C THR A 244 -11.00 9.36 24.79
N SER A 245 -9.95 8.60 24.49
CA SER A 245 -8.62 8.76 25.11
C SER A 245 -7.52 8.17 24.27
N THR A 246 -6.29 8.66 24.51
CA THR A 246 -5.08 8.16 23.86
C THR A 246 -3.95 8.00 24.85
N GLN A 247 -3.07 7.04 24.61
CA GLN A 247 -1.85 6.84 25.40
C GLN A 247 -0.70 6.46 24.48
N ASP A 248 0.41 7.19 24.57
CA ASP A 248 1.63 6.88 23.84
C ASP A 248 2.52 5.94 24.66
N VAL A 249 3.06 4.92 23.99
CA VAL A 249 3.99 3.93 24.50
C VAL A 249 5.27 4.03 23.68
N PRO A 250 6.46 4.14 24.31
CA PRO A 250 7.71 4.20 23.57
C PRO A 250 7.96 2.94 22.73
N GLY A 251 8.51 3.13 21.52
CA GLY A 251 8.89 2.06 20.61
C GLY A 251 7.84 1.72 19.55
N SER A 252 8.30 1.10 18.47
CA SER A 252 7.43 0.56 17.40
C SER A 252 6.75 -0.72 17.87
N LEU A 253 5.49 -0.90 17.51
CA LEU A 253 4.72 -2.10 17.83
C LEU A 253 5.32 -3.33 17.10
N ALA A 254 5.58 -4.37 17.85
CA ALA A 254 6.02 -5.65 17.29
C ALA A 254 4.93 -6.72 17.39
N ASP A 255 4.21 -6.74 18.53
CA ASP A 255 3.14 -7.71 18.76
C ASP A 255 2.22 -7.22 19.89
N SER A 256 1.00 -7.73 19.95
CA SER A 256 0.03 -7.35 20.98
C SER A 256 -0.92 -8.49 21.35
N ARG A 257 -1.46 -8.45 22.57
CA ARG A 257 -2.48 -9.41 23.06
C ARG A 257 -3.48 -8.68 23.95
N LEU A 258 -4.76 -9.04 23.85
CA LEU A 258 -5.81 -8.56 24.75
C LEU A 258 -6.37 -9.70 25.59
N ALA A 259 -6.24 -9.62 26.90
CA ALA A 259 -6.83 -10.57 27.85
C ALA A 259 -7.93 -9.86 28.67
N GLY A 260 -9.18 -10.02 28.28
CA GLY A 260 -10.29 -9.27 28.85
C GLY A 260 -10.15 -7.75 28.61
N ASN A 261 -9.81 -7.00 29.64
CA ASN A 261 -9.53 -5.57 29.55
C ASN A 261 -8.04 -5.23 29.74
N ARG A 262 -7.18 -6.22 29.75
CA ARG A 262 -5.72 -6.05 29.87
C ARG A 262 -5.08 -6.17 28.50
N LEU A 263 -4.55 -5.06 28.00
CA LEU A 263 -3.78 -5.02 26.79
C LEU A 263 -2.29 -5.24 27.13
N ILE A 264 -1.68 -6.16 26.44
CA ILE A 264 -0.25 -6.48 26.54
C ILE A 264 0.39 -6.07 25.22
N LEU A 265 1.39 -5.19 25.27
CA LEU A 265 2.10 -4.69 24.11
C LEU A 265 3.57 -5.06 24.17
N ALA A 266 4.08 -5.60 23.08
CA ALA A 266 5.51 -5.72 22.84
C ALA A 266 5.96 -4.66 21.85
N THR A 267 6.83 -3.75 22.28
CA THR A 267 7.39 -2.69 21.44
C THR A 267 8.90 -2.74 21.39
N THR A 268 9.51 -2.18 20.34
CA THR A 268 10.97 -2.08 20.20
C THR A 268 11.39 -0.62 20.10
N GLU A 269 12.27 -0.20 20.99
CA GLU A 269 12.94 1.08 20.95
C GLU A 269 14.33 0.91 20.32
N TRP A 270 14.65 1.75 19.34
CA TRP A 270 15.97 1.81 18.71
C TRP A 270 16.71 3.03 19.24
N ASN A 271 17.97 2.85 19.65
CA ASN A 271 18.83 3.98 19.93
C ASN A 271 19.07 4.79 18.65
N ASP A 272 19.21 6.11 18.79
CA ASP A 272 19.29 7.07 17.70
C ASP A 272 20.19 6.59 16.56
N TYR A 273 19.56 6.23 15.44
CA TYR A 273 20.18 5.70 14.22
C TYR A 273 21.26 6.63 13.63
N TYR A 274 21.13 7.93 13.85
CA TYR A 274 21.98 8.93 13.21
C TYR A 274 23.21 9.33 14.02
N ASN A 275 23.21 9.07 15.33
CA ASN A 275 24.26 9.56 16.25
C ASN A 275 24.97 8.46 17.04
N ALA A 276 24.49 7.21 17.01
CA ALA A 276 25.06 6.13 17.80
C ALA A 276 26.15 5.38 17.06
N THR A 277 27.30 5.24 17.69
CA THR A 277 28.37 4.32 17.29
C THR A 277 28.04 2.87 17.68
N ASP A 278 26.93 2.67 18.39
CA ASP A 278 26.49 1.37 18.93
C ASP A 278 25.01 1.14 18.59
N TRP A 279 24.77 0.07 17.84
CA TRP A 279 23.44 -0.38 17.38
C TRP A 279 22.81 -1.22 18.49
N SER A 280 22.19 -0.59 19.45
CA SER A 280 21.43 -1.27 20.48
C SER A 280 19.94 -0.98 20.39
N SER A 281 19.15 -1.98 20.67
CA SER A 281 17.69 -1.92 20.74
C SER A 281 17.22 -2.45 22.08
N ARG A 282 16.05 -2.02 22.49
CA ARG A 282 15.39 -2.48 23.69
C ARG A 282 13.96 -2.88 23.37
N SER A 283 13.60 -4.09 23.75
CA SER A 283 12.22 -4.56 23.69
C SER A 283 11.53 -4.30 25.03
N ARG A 284 10.31 -3.80 24.93
CA ARG A 284 9.44 -3.50 26.07
C ARG A 284 8.21 -4.38 25.99
N LEU A 285 7.90 -5.12 27.04
CA LEU A 285 6.61 -5.76 27.27
C LEU A 285 5.86 -4.93 28.30
N SER A 286 4.81 -4.24 27.89
CA SER A 286 4.02 -3.38 28.78
C SER A 286 2.58 -3.87 28.91
N GLU A 287 2.01 -3.69 30.10
CA GLU A 287 0.64 -4.05 30.43
C GLU A 287 -0.20 -2.80 30.69
N TRP A 288 -1.37 -2.74 30.07
CA TRP A 288 -2.29 -1.60 30.15
C TRP A 288 -3.68 -2.08 30.52
N LEU A 289 -4.25 -1.51 31.58
CA LEU A 289 -5.66 -1.72 31.92
C LEU A 289 -6.49 -0.73 31.14
N LEU A 290 -7.42 -1.27 30.37
CA LEU A 290 -8.34 -0.50 29.51
C LEU A 290 -9.73 -0.47 30.14
N ALA A 291 -10.35 0.70 30.13
CA ALA A 291 -11.74 0.84 30.50
C ALA A 291 -12.40 1.86 29.56
N ALA A 292 -13.65 1.64 29.19
CA ALA A 292 -14.39 2.58 28.39
C ALA A 292 -14.38 3.97 29.05
N ASP A 293 -14.20 5.01 28.24
CA ASP A 293 -14.20 6.41 28.67
C ASP A 293 -13.10 6.81 29.69
N SER A 294 -12.02 6.00 29.80
CA SER A 294 -10.90 6.26 30.72
C SER A 294 -9.56 6.20 29.97
N VAL A 295 -8.58 6.94 30.44
CA VAL A 295 -7.20 6.86 29.91
C VAL A 295 -6.63 5.50 30.24
N PRO A 296 -5.96 4.79 29.29
CA PRO A 296 -5.28 3.54 29.56
C PRO A 296 -4.31 3.66 30.73
N GLN A 297 -4.38 2.75 31.71
CA GLN A 297 -3.54 2.79 32.91
C GLN A 297 -2.43 1.75 32.81
N ALA A 298 -1.18 2.18 32.98
CA ALA A 298 -0.05 1.26 33.06
C ALA A 298 -0.19 0.34 34.27
N ALA A 299 -0.08 -0.96 34.05
CA ALA A 299 -0.23 -1.99 35.08
C ALA A 299 1.06 -2.78 35.33
N GLY A 300 1.98 -2.81 34.37
CA GLY A 300 3.27 -3.47 34.50
C GLY A 300 4.16 -3.22 33.28
N GLU A 301 5.44 -3.46 33.48
CA GLU A 301 6.44 -3.33 32.45
C GLU A 301 7.62 -4.28 32.66
N THR A 302 8.11 -4.86 31.59
CA THR A 302 9.36 -5.63 31.55
C THR A 302 10.20 -5.16 30.37
N LEU A 303 11.44 -4.75 30.65
CA LEU A 303 12.41 -4.35 29.63
C LEU A 303 13.40 -5.49 29.39
N VAL A 304 13.70 -5.76 28.12
CA VAL A 304 14.65 -6.78 27.67
C VAL A 304 15.56 -6.16 26.62
N GLU A 305 16.87 -6.28 26.79
CA GLU A 305 17.83 -5.80 25.80
C GLU A 305 17.79 -6.69 24.54
N GLY A 306 17.56 -6.06 23.40
CA GLY A 306 17.44 -6.75 22.12
C GLY A 306 16.23 -6.30 21.28
N ASP A 307 16.05 -6.94 20.14
CA ASP A 307 15.02 -6.58 19.15
C ASP A 307 14.12 -7.75 18.76
N GLY A 308 13.09 -7.41 17.95
CA GLY A 308 12.17 -8.36 17.32
C GLY A 308 11.42 -9.22 18.35
N PRO A 309 10.77 -8.61 19.35
CA PRO A 309 10.00 -9.37 20.32
C PRO A 309 8.84 -10.11 19.65
N LEU A 310 8.66 -11.37 19.99
CA LEU A 310 7.59 -12.25 19.55
C LEU A 310 6.83 -12.76 20.76
N ILE A 311 5.51 -12.71 20.72
CA ILE A 311 4.63 -13.23 21.76
C ILE A 311 3.97 -14.54 21.31
N ALA A 312 4.21 -15.62 22.04
CA ALA A 312 3.35 -16.78 22.02
C ALA A 312 2.53 -16.79 23.31
N SER A 313 1.25 -17.12 23.24
CA SER A 313 0.38 -17.11 24.40
C SER A 313 -0.63 -18.25 24.39
N GLY A 314 -1.03 -18.68 25.58
CA GLY A 314 -2.17 -19.55 25.82
C GLY A 314 -3.07 -18.93 26.90
N PRO A 315 -4.08 -19.65 27.37
CA PRO A 315 -5.08 -19.10 28.30
C PRO A 315 -4.50 -18.49 29.57
N ASP A 316 -3.41 -19.05 30.10
CA ASP A 316 -2.83 -18.69 31.40
C ASP A 316 -1.34 -18.41 31.36
N TRP A 317 -0.74 -18.33 30.15
CA TRP A 317 0.68 -18.13 29.99
C TRP A 317 0.99 -17.24 28.76
N LEU A 318 2.19 -16.63 28.81
CA LEU A 318 2.78 -15.86 27.73
C LEU A 318 4.29 -16.13 27.70
N ALA A 319 4.83 -16.36 26.52
CA ALA A 319 6.27 -16.41 26.27
C ALA A 319 6.67 -15.24 25.35
N LEU A 320 7.70 -14.52 25.77
CA LEU A 320 8.31 -13.44 25.00
C LEU A 320 9.69 -13.89 24.53
N ALA A 321 9.89 -13.99 23.22
CA ALA A 321 11.20 -14.25 22.63
C ALA A 321 11.78 -12.96 22.05
N VAL A 322 13.03 -12.65 22.35
CA VAL A 322 13.74 -11.44 21.91
C VAL A 322 15.12 -11.83 21.38
N ASN A 323 15.54 -11.24 20.27
CA ASN A 323 16.91 -11.44 19.77
C ASN A 323 17.87 -10.49 20.52
N PRO A 324 18.88 -10.98 21.23
CA PRO A 324 19.84 -10.13 21.95
C PRO A 324 20.59 -9.21 20.97
N ASN A 325 20.96 -8.02 21.45
CA ASN A 325 21.72 -7.05 20.65
C ASN A 325 22.95 -7.67 20.00
N GLY A 326 23.10 -7.50 18.70
CA GLY A 326 24.18 -8.05 17.91
C GLY A 326 24.15 -9.57 17.70
N ARG A 327 23.07 -10.24 18.09
CA ARG A 327 22.91 -11.70 17.97
C ARG A 327 21.56 -12.03 17.31
N TRP A 328 21.57 -12.34 16.03
CA TRP A 328 20.38 -12.76 15.27
C TRP A 328 20.27 -14.28 15.09
N ASP A 329 21.21 -15.00 15.67
CA ASP A 329 21.33 -16.45 15.59
C ASP A 329 20.75 -17.17 16.82
N VAL A 330 20.23 -16.46 17.80
CA VAL A 330 19.64 -16.98 19.04
C VAL A 330 18.50 -16.08 19.52
N SER A 331 17.64 -16.59 20.39
CA SER A 331 16.65 -15.77 21.11
C SER A 331 16.75 -15.99 22.63
N ASP A 332 16.56 -14.92 23.39
CA ASP A 332 16.31 -14.98 24.81
C ASP A 332 14.81 -15.06 25.06
N VAL A 333 14.35 -16.10 25.73
CA VAL A 333 12.94 -16.34 25.99
C VAL A 333 12.62 -16.12 27.47
N THR A 334 11.62 -15.27 27.71
CA THR A 334 11.07 -15.02 29.06
C THR A 334 9.63 -15.52 29.09
N VAL A 335 9.28 -16.25 30.14
CA VAL A 335 7.95 -16.84 30.33
C VAL A 335 7.22 -16.20 31.48
N PHE A 336 5.96 -15.90 31.28
CA PHE A 336 5.06 -15.28 32.23
C PHE A 336 3.80 -16.13 32.43
N ALA A 337 3.30 -16.17 33.65
CA ALA A 337 1.96 -16.61 33.95
C ALA A 337 1.01 -15.39 33.81
N ILE A 338 -0.11 -15.58 33.15
CA ILE A 338 -1.18 -14.57 33.09
C ILE A 338 -2.06 -14.76 34.32
N ARG A 339 -2.18 -13.75 35.16
CA ARG A 339 -2.98 -13.75 36.38
C ARG A 339 -3.90 -12.54 36.43
N PRO A 340 -4.98 -12.57 37.23
CA PRO A 340 -5.87 -11.41 37.35
C PRO A 340 -5.15 -10.10 37.70
N ASN A 341 -4.07 -10.19 38.48
CA ASN A 341 -3.29 -9.01 38.91
C ASN A 341 -2.16 -8.61 37.95
N GLY A 342 -1.95 -9.33 36.85
CA GLY A 342 -0.93 -9.02 35.85
C GLY A 342 -0.06 -10.22 35.44
N LEU A 343 0.96 -9.93 34.66
CA LEU A 343 1.95 -10.92 34.25
C LEU A 343 2.92 -11.20 35.39
N ILE A 344 3.06 -12.46 35.75
CA ILE A 344 4.04 -12.89 36.73
C ILE A 344 5.14 -13.65 36.02
N ARG A 345 6.36 -13.12 36.07
CA ARG A 345 7.51 -13.76 35.47
C ARG A 345 7.79 -15.09 36.14
N MET A 346 7.90 -16.15 35.33
CA MET A 346 8.04 -17.52 35.85
C MET A 346 9.47 -18.03 35.92
N ALA A 347 10.36 -17.48 35.09
CA ALA A 347 11.75 -17.86 35.05
C ALA A 347 12.64 -16.69 34.62
N ARG A 348 13.94 -16.77 34.85
CA ARG A 348 14.90 -15.90 34.15
C ARG A 348 14.88 -16.20 32.66
N PRO A 349 15.25 -15.21 31.80
CA PRO A 349 15.42 -15.48 30.40
C PRO A 349 16.38 -16.64 30.18
N PHE A 350 16.01 -17.57 29.31
CA PHE A 350 16.89 -18.62 28.85
C PHE A 350 17.14 -18.48 27.35
N ARG A 351 18.27 -18.93 26.89
CA ARG A 351 18.72 -18.76 25.50
C ARG A 351 18.46 -20.01 24.69
N THR A 352 17.80 -19.87 23.57
CA THR A 352 17.61 -20.92 22.57
C THR A 352 18.89 -21.13 21.75
N ALA A 353 19.02 -22.28 21.11
CA ALA A 353 20.20 -22.62 20.32
C ALA A 353 20.18 -21.96 18.92
N GLY A 354 19.03 -21.53 18.48
CA GLY A 354 18.77 -20.77 17.24
C GLY A 354 17.85 -19.60 17.51
N ALA A 355 17.55 -18.76 16.52
CA ALA A 355 16.56 -17.70 16.62
C ALA A 355 15.14 -18.29 16.49
N VAL A 356 14.23 -17.88 17.36
CA VAL A 356 12.80 -18.17 17.25
C VAL A 356 12.23 -17.24 16.17
N THR A 357 11.63 -17.80 15.11
CA THR A 357 11.27 -17.03 13.90
C THR A 357 9.80 -16.66 13.83
N GLY A 358 8.94 -17.21 14.71
CA GLY A 358 7.52 -16.93 14.72
C GLY A 358 6.82 -17.34 16.01
N LYS A 359 5.64 -16.83 16.24
CA LYS A 359 4.82 -17.13 17.42
C LYS A 359 4.42 -18.60 17.51
N PHE A 360 4.22 -19.27 16.39
CA PHE A 360 3.87 -20.70 16.31
C PHE A 360 5.06 -21.63 16.61
N ALA A 361 6.24 -21.07 16.81
CA ALA A 361 7.44 -21.81 17.15
C ALA A 361 7.64 -21.99 18.67
N MET A 362 6.65 -21.63 19.48
CA MET A 362 6.65 -21.80 20.94
C MET A 362 5.34 -22.41 21.41
N GLN A 363 5.41 -23.43 22.28
CA GLN A 363 4.26 -24.02 22.92
C GLN A 363 4.57 -24.31 24.40
N TRP A 364 3.63 -24.00 25.27
CA TRP A 364 3.63 -24.41 26.66
C TRP A 364 2.70 -25.61 26.87
N SER A 365 3.21 -26.66 27.49
CA SER A 365 2.42 -27.83 27.92
C SER A 365 2.87 -28.30 29.29
N GLY A 366 1.99 -28.31 30.26
CA GLY A 366 2.33 -28.61 31.64
C GLY A 366 3.38 -27.62 32.18
N ASN A 367 4.56 -28.10 32.53
CA ASN A 367 5.69 -27.29 33.00
C ASN A 367 6.82 -27.20 31.97
N VAL A 368 6.51 -27.48 30.71
CA VAL A 368 7.51 -27.52 29.64
C VAL A 368 7.15 -26.47 28.60
N LEU A 369 8.10 -25.60 28.26
CA LEU A 369 8.06 -24.78 27.06
C LEU A 369 8.87 -25.49 25.97
N THR A 370 8.22 -25.80 24.87
CA THR A 370 8.87 -26.28 23.66
C THR A 370 9.11 -25.11 22.73
N THR A 371 10.32 -24.98 22.22
CA THR A 371 10.70 -23.97 21.23
C THR A 371 11.22 -24.63 19.96
N ILE A 372 10.90 -24.07 18.82
CA ILE A 372 11.51 -24.43 17.53
C ILE A 372 12.23 -23.18 17.02
N SER A 373 13.53 -23.32 16.77
CA SER A 373 14.39 -22.20 16.41
C SER A 373 15.27 -22.55 15.21
N GLU A 374 15.74 -21.53 14.51
CA GLU A 374 16.65 -21.68 13.38
C GLU A 374 18.02 -21.09 13.69
N LYS A 375 19.07 -21.87 13.47
CA LYS A 375 20.45 -21.41 13.54
C LYS A 375 20.99 -21.31 12.11
N ASN A 376 21.28 -20.10 11.64
CA ASN A 376 21.59 -19.82 10.25
C ASN A 376 23.04 -20.06 9.83
N MET A 377 23.97 -20.10 10.79
CA MET A 377 25.41 -20.18 10.53
C MET A 377 26.04 -21.33 11.31
N ASP A 378 26.93 -22.08 10.69
CA ASP A 378 27.87 -22.97 11.35
C ASP A 378 29.32 -22.56 11.06
N GLU A 379 30.32 -23.35 11.50
CA GLU A 379 31.73 -23.04 11.28
C GLU A 379 32.14 -22.99 9.80
N SER A 380 31.34 -23.57 8.91
CA SER A 380 31.56 -23.58 7.46
C SER A 380 30.88 -22.45 6.69
N GLY A 381 30.08 -21.60 7.36
CA GLY A 381 29.33 -20.49 6.78
C GLY A 381 27.82 -20.63 6.91
N TRP A 382 27.06 -20.19 5.90
CA TRP A 382 25.60 -20.27 5.88
C TRP A 382 25.14 -21.72 5.79
N SER A 383 24.58 -22.24 6.86
CA SER A 383 24.08 -23.62 6.97
C SER A 383 22.91 -23.65 7.96
N PRO A 384 21.70 -23.26 7.52
CA PRO A 384 20.55 -23.22 8.42
C PRO A 384 20.26 -24.59 9.01
N THR A 385 19.89 -24.61 10.27
CA THR A 385 19.55 -25.84 10.99
C THR A 385 18.39 -25.56 11.92
N THR A 386 17.31 -26.32 11.77
CA THR A 386 16.16 -26.26 12.66
C THR A 386 16.44 -27.04 13.93
N ILE A 387 16.18 -26.43 15.07
CA ILE A 387 16.44 -26.97 16.40
C ILE A 387 15.18 -26.88 17.25
N LEU A 388 14.68 -28.03 17.71
CA LEU A 388 13.65 -28.12 18.74
C LEU A 388 14.27 -28.32 20.10
N GLU A 389 13.85 -27.54 21.09
CA GLU A 389 14.30 -27.63 22.46
C GLU A 389 13.12 -27.58 23.43
N ASN A 390 13.18 -28.44 24.44
CA ASN A 390 12.24 -28.45 25.54
C ASN A 390 12.91 -27.90 26.78
N PHE A 391 12.27 -26.92 27.43
CA PHE A 391 12.74 -26.30 28.66
C PHE A 391 11.74 -26.51 29.79
N ARG A 392 12.23 -26.87 30.96
CA ARG A 392 11.39 -26.89 32.14
C ARG A 392 11.19 -25.48 32.66
N VAL A 393 9.97 -25.10 32.86
CA VAL A 393 9.57 -23.82 33.45
C VAL A 393 8.71 -24.11 34.69
N TRP A 394 9.07 -23.50 35.79
CA TRP A 394 8.40 -23.74 37.07
C TRP A 394 7.11 -22.92 37.15
N ALA A 395 6.01 -23.52 37.61
CA ALA A 395 4.80 -22.79 37.92
C ALA A 395 5.01 -21.86 39.14
N PRO A 396 4.44 -20.64 39.15
CA PRO A 396 4.61 -19.69 40.27
C PRO A 396 4.25 -20.24 41.62
N GLU A 397 3.28 -21.16 41.70
CA GLU A 397 2.86 -21.79 42.92
C GLU A 397 3.93 -22.73 43.53
N VAL A 398 4.89 -23.18 42.76
CA VAL A 398 5.94 -24.09 43.14
C VAL A 398 7.24 -23.36 43.49
N VAL A 399 7.36 -22.08 43.12
CA VAL A 399 8.53 -21.27 43.39
C VAL A 399 8.55 -20.84 44.84
N ARG A 400 9.31 -21.56 45.70
CA ARG A 400 9.60 -21.09 47.04
C ARG A 400 10.63 -19.96 46.98
N PRO A 401 10.40 -18.80 47.61
CA PRO A 401 11.24 -17.59 47.47
C PRO A 401 12.70 -17.74 47.85
N ALA A 402 13.07 -18.83 48.58
CA ALA A 402 14.39 -19.00 49.15
C ALA A 402 15.32 -19.95 48.38
N VAL A 403 14.86 -20.60 47.34
CA VAL A 403 15.68 -21.58 46.63
C VAL A 403 15.50 -21.40 45.11
N ILE A 404 16.53 -20.83 44.51
CA ILE A 404 16.90 -21.09 43.14
C ILE A 404 16.14 -20.22 42.12
N ASP A 405 16.93 -19.48 41.52
CA ASP A 405 16.76 -19.02 40.12
C ASP A 405 16.52 -20.24 39.21
N PRO A 406 15.31 -20.48 38.77
CA PRO A 406 15.06 -21.49 37.78
C PRO A 406 15.41 -20.92 36.40
N ALA A 407 16.68 -20.91 36.08
CA ALA A 407 17.12 -20.89 34.70
C ALA A 407 16.39 -22.05 34.02
N GLY A 408 15.67 -21.82 32.91
CA GLY A 408 14.96 -22.88 32.21
C GLY A 408 15.90 -24.07 31.96
N ASP A 409 15.74 -25.15 32.72
CA ASP A 409 16.53 -26.36 32.53
C ASP A 409 16.13 -26.95 31.19
N ARG A 410 17.07 -27.02 30.26
CA ARG A 410 16.83 -27.73 29.02
C ARG A 410 16.70 -29.23 29.32
N LEU A 411 15.53 -29.77 29.00
CA LEU A 411 15.22 -31.18 29.20
C LEU A 411 15.67 -32.03 28.01
N GLY A 412 15.36 -31.61 26.81
CA GLY A 412 15.63 -32.32 25.56
C GLY A 412 15.98 -31.40 24.43
N ARG A 413 16.61 -31.93 23.40
CA ARG A 413 16.94 -31.22 22.16
C ARG A 413 16.91 -32.17 20.99
N LEU A 414 16.26 -31.72 19.89
CA LEU A 414 16.26 -32.42 18.60
C LEU A 414 16.78 -31.45 17.52
N LYS A 415 17.71 -31.90 16.69
CA LYS A 415 18.18 -31.15 15.51
C LYS A 415 17.55 -31.78 14.28
N LEU A 416 16.99 -30.93 13.44
CA LEU A 416 16.33 -31.30 12.22
C LEU A 416 17.03 -30.68 11.02
N ALA A 417 16.95 -31.33 9.88
CA ALA A 417 17.18 -30.79 8.53
C ALA A 417 18.34 -29.79 8.43
N LYS A 418 19.58 -30.26 8.65
CA LYS A 418 20.78 -29.43 8.48
C LYS A 418 20.89 -28.98 7.00
N GLY A 419 21.07 -27.67 6.78
CA GLY A 419 21.16 -27.04 5.46
C GLY A 419 19.83 -26.58 4.90
N GLU A 420 18.73 -26.74 5.64
CA GLU A 420 17.38 -26.35 5.25
C GLU A 420 16.83 -25.28 6.18
N SER A 421 16.22 -24.24 5.60
CA SER A 421 15.58 -23.16 6.35
C SER A 421 14.22 -23.58 6.89
N LEU A 422 13.87 -23.08 8.08
CA LEU A 422 12.57 -23.27 8.71
C LEU A 422 11.50 -22.40 8.05
N PHE A 423 10.40 -22.99 7.59
CA PHE A 423 9.30 -22.28 6.94
C PHE A 423 8.02 -22.24 7.77
N ALA A 424 7.59 -23.37 8.28
CA ALA A 424 6.36 -23.43 9.06
C ALA A 424 6.50 -24.35 10.28
N THR A 425 5.81 -23.97 11.34
CA THR A 425 5.69 -24.77 12.55
C THR A 425 4.27 -24.75 13.06
N ARG A 426 3.80 -25.88 13.62
CA ARG A 426 2.53 -25.92 14.32
C ARG A 426 2.57 -27.03 15.38
N PHE A 427 2.01 -26.74 16.52
CA PHE A 427 1.85 -27.71 17.59
C PHE A 427 0.41 -28.22 17.65
N ALA A 428 0.26 -29.49 17.99
CA ALA A 428 -1.04 -30.12 18.25
C ALA A 428 -0.89 -31.16 19.38
N GLY A 429 -1.12 -30.70 20.61
CA GLY A 429 -0.95 -31.53 21.82
C GLY A 429 0.49 -31.96 22.00
N ASP A 430 0.72 -33.27 21.94
CA ASP A 430 2.03 -33.90 22.08
C ASP A 430 2.79 -34.05 20.76
N LYS A 431 2.37 -33.35 19.72
CA LYS A 431 3.01 -33.37 18.41
C LYS A 431 3.40 -31.98 17.95
N ALA A 432 4.48 -31.93 17.18
CA ALA A 432 4.82 -30.75 16.39
C ALA A 432 4.94 -31.12 14.91
N TYR A 433 4.42 -30.25 14.07
CA TYR A 433 4.57 -30.29 12.62
C TYR A 433 5.57 -29.21 12.23
N VAL A 434 6.60 -29.60 11.47
CA VAL A 434 7.67 -28.70 11.05
C VAL A 434 7.90 -28.86 9.57
N VAL A 435 7.91 -27.76 8.85
CA VAL A 435 8.26 -27.71 7.42
C VAL A 435 9.58 -26.96 7.28
N THR A 436 10.55 -27.60 6.62
CA THR A 436 11.82 -27.00 6.24
C THR A 436 11.97 -27.03 4.72
N PHE A 437 12.84 -26.26 4.14
CA PHE A 437 13.02 -26.16 2.69
C PHE A 437 14.47 -25.89 2.26
N LEU A 438 14.94 -26.64 1.28
CA LEU A 438 16.10 -26.32 0.45
C LEU A 438 15.79 -26.48 -1.05
N GLN A 439 15.23 -27.64 -1.45
CA GLN A 439 14.79 -27.94 -2.82
C GLN A 439 13.49 -28.77 -2.84
N THR A 440 13.23 -29.53 -1.79
CA THR A 440 11.99 -30.26 -1.52
C THR A 440 11.60 -30.01 -0.09
N ASP A 441 10.30 -30.01 0.19
CA ASP A 441 9.72 -29.77 1.52
C ASP A 441 9.56 -31.07 2.30
N PRO A 442 10.39 -31.38 3.28
CA PRO A 442 10.02 -32.40 4.25
C PRO A 442 9.04 -31.81 5.29
N LEU A 443 7.85 -32.39 5.37
CA LEU A 443 6.96 -32.25 6.51
C LEU A 443 7.41 -33.25 7.60
N PHE A 444 7.98 -32.78 8.68
CA PHE A 444 8.31 -33.59 9.85
C PHE A 444 7.14 -33.66 10.81
N VAL A 445 6.86 -34.85 11.34
CA VAL A 445 5.98 -35.07 12.47
C VAL A 445 6.85 -35.46 13.66
N ILE A 446 6.83 -34.67 14.71
CA ILE A 446 7.68 -34.82 15.88
C ILE A 446 6.81 -35.25 17.05
N ASP A 447 7.23 -36.30 17.77
CA ASP A 447 6.62 -36.76 19.01
C ASP A 447 7.27 -36.00 20.18
N LEU A 448 6.45 -35.35 20.98
CA LEU A 448 6.82 -34.57 22.17
C LEU A 448 6.37 -35.23 23.48
N SER A 449 5.87 -36.47 23.44
CA SER A 449 5.31 -37.18 24.58
C SER A 449 6.33 -37.36 25.71
N ASP A 450 7.63 -37.54 25.39
CA ASP A 450 8.72 -37.42 26.36
C ASP A 450 9.50 -36.09 26.11
N PRO A 451 9.35 -35.11 27.01
CA PRO A 451 10.08 -33.85 26.88
C PRO A 451 11.59 -33.97 26.92
N LYS A 452 12.12 -35.09 27.44
CA LYS A 452 13.56 -35.31 27.52
C LYS A 452 14.13 -35.90 26.24
N ASP A 453 13.29 -36.57 25.48
CA ASP A 453 13.69 -37.27 24.25
C ASP A 453 12.69 -37.02 23.12
N PRO A 454 12.59 -35.75 22.63
CA PRO A 454 11.74 -35.47 21.46
C PRO A 454 12.31 -36.19 20.23
N VAL A 455 11.45 -36.90 19.50
CA VAL A 455 11.87 -37.71 18.35
C VAL A 455 11.05 -37.40 17.10
N VAL A 456 11.68 -37.55 15.94
CA VAL A 456 10.96 -37.52 14.67
C VAL A 456 10.19 -38.83 14.51
N ALA A 457 8.88 -38.77 14.63
CA ALA A 457 8.00 -39.93 14.42
C ALA A 457 7.95 -40.34 12.94
N GLY A 458 7.91 -39.38 12.04
CA GLY A 458 7.94 -39.62 10.59
C GLY A 458 8.15 -38.34 9.82
N HIS A 459 8.32 -38.48 8.50
CA HIS A 459 8.39 -37.34 7.61
C HIS A 459 7.82 -37.71 6.24
N LEU A 460 7.46 -36.68 5.47
CA LEU A 460 6.95 -36.77 4.09
C LEU A 460 7.62 -35.72 3.25
N GLU A 461 8.27 -36.12 2.18
CA GLU A 461 8.81 -35.19 1.18
C GLU A 461 7.73 -34.86 0.14
N VAL A 462 7.47 -33.58 -0.06
CA VAL A 462 6.50 -33.07 -1.04
C VAL A 462 7.14 -31.92 -1.83
N PRO A 463 6.78 -31.72 -3.13
CA PRO A 463 7.26 -30.58 -3.90
C PRO A 463 6.64 -29.27 -3.39
N GLY A 464 7.39 -28.16 -3.52
CA GLY A 464 6.97 -26.84 -3.05
C GLY A 464 7.23 -26.64 -1.56
N TRP A 465 6.67 -25.60 -0.96
CA TRP A 465 6.81 -25.32 0.48
C TRP A 465 5.49 -24.84 1.08
N SER A 466 5.27 -25.18 2.35
CA SER A 466 4.12 -24.74 3.13
C SER A 466 4.55 -23.68 4.11
N SER A 467 3.84 -22.56 4.14
CA SER A 467 4.09 -21.44 5.06
C SER A 467 3.11 -21.41 6.21
N HIS A 468 1.95 -22.02 6.06
CA HIS A 468 0.93 -22.10 7.10
C HIS A 468 0.42 -23.53 7.26
N LEU A 469 0.26 -23.97 8.50
CA LEU A 469 -0.21 -25.30 8.87
C LEU A 469 -1.38 -25.16 9.84
N GLU A 470 -2.48 -25.87 9.60
CA GLU A 470 -3.67 -25.87 10.46
C GLU A 470 -4.06 -27.33 10.80
N PRO A 471 -3.83 -27.79 12.06
CA PRO A 471 -4.25 -29.12 12.47
C PRO A 471 -5.77 -29.27 12.56
N LEU A 472 -6.31 -30.30 11.94
CA LEU A 472 -7.74 -30.64 11.90
C LEU A 472 -7.97 -32.08 12.40
N GLY A 473 -7.57 -32.33 13.65
CA GLY A 473 -7.60 -33.68 14.22
C GLY A 473 -6.52 -34.59 13.60
N ASP A 474 -6.98 -35.66 12.91
CA ASP A 474 -6.09 -36.58 12.19
C ASP A 474 -5.66 -36.07 10.81
N LEU A 475 -6.09 -34.87 10.45
CA LEU A 475 -5.73 -34.20 9.22
C LEU A 475 -4.90 -32.94 9.53
N LEU A 476 -4.07 -32.54 8.56
CA LEU A 476 -3.34 -31.29 8.60
C LEU A 476 -3.63 -30.55 7.29
N PHE A 477 -4.25 -29.39 7.39
CA PHE A 477 -4.44 -28.48 6.26
C PHE A 477 -3.23 -27.57 6.15
N ALA A 478 -2.79 -27.24 4.95
CA ALA A 478 -1.65 -26.37 4.72
C ALA A 478 -1.86 -25.46 3.52
N VAL A 479 -1.33 -24.25 3.60
CA VAL A 479 -1.22 -23.30 2.49
C VAL A 479 0.25 -22.99 2.27
N GLY A 480 0.67 -22.94 1.02
CA GLY A 480 2.05 -22.73 0.67
C GLY A 480 2.23 -22.40 -0.80
N TRP A 481 3.39 -22.67 -1.33
CA TRP A 481 3.81 -22.30 -2.68
C TRP A 481 4.28 -23.53 -3.46
N GLU A 482 3.82 -23.68 -4.69
CA GLU A 482 4.24 -24.75 -5.61
C GLU A 482 4.15 -24.27 -7.06
N SER A 483 5.18 -24.57 -7.85
CA SER A 483 5.18 -24.29 -9.30
C SER A 483 4.73 -22.87 -9.66
N GLU A 484 5.31 -21.85 -8.98
CA GLU A 484 5.06 -20.43 -9.20
C GLU A 484 3.64 -19.95 -8.84
N THR A 485 2.89 -20.72 -8.04
CA THR A 485 1.57 -20.32 -7.57
C THR A 485 1.31 -20.77 -6.13
N VAL A 486 0.27 -20.24 -5.52
CA VAL A 486 -0.21 -20.66 -4.20
C VAL A 486 -0.82 -22.07 -4.32
N ALA A 487 -0.60 -22.90 -3.32
CA ALA A 487 -1.18 -24.24 -3.23
C ALA A 487 -1.80 -24.49 -1.85
N ALA A 488 -2.94 -25.19 -1.82
CA ALA A 488 -3.54 -25.71 -0.61
C ALA A 488 -3.43 -27.23 -0.59
N SER A 489 -3.14 -27.79 0.58
CA SER A 489 -2.90 -29.23 0.75
C SER A 489 -3.63 -29.77 1.96
N ILE A 490 -4.03 -31.03 1.92
CA ILE A 490 -4.51 -31.77 3.08
C ILE A 490 -3.70 -33.06 3.24
N PHE A 491 -3.20 -33.28 4.45
CA PHE A 491 -2.39 -34.43 4.81
C PHE A 491 -3.13 -35.31 5.81
N ASP A 492 -2.93 -36.60 5.69
CA ASP A 492 -3.28 -37.58 6.73
C ASP A 492 -2.11 -37.73 7.69
N VAL A 493 -2.32 -37.32 8.93
CA VAL A 493 -1.34 -37.40 10.01
C VAL A 493 -1.82 -38.32 11.15
N SER A 494 -2.84 -39.17 10.88
CA SER A 494 -3.37 -40.14 11.85
C SER A 494 -2.32 -41.16 12.28
N ASN A 495 -1.39 -41.52 11.39
CA ASN A 495 -0.20 -42.28 11.71
C ASN A 495 1.03 -41.38 11.61
N PRO A 496 1.56 -40.87 12.75
CA PRO A 496 2.72 -40.00 12.76
C PRO A 496 3.96 -40.56 12.07
N ALA A 497 4.14 -41.87 12.08
CA ALA A 497 5.27 -42.55 11.44
C ALA A 497 5.16 -42.65 9.91
N SER A 498 4.00 -42.38 9.34
CA SER A 498 3.77 -42.46 7.90
C SER A 498 2.74 -41.44 7.46
N PRO A 499 3.06 -40.12 7.58
CA PRO A 499 2.18 -39.07 7.08
C PRO A 499 2.00 -39.20 5.56
N LYS A 500 0.85 -38.75 5.04
CA LYS A 500 0.52 -38.87 3.60
C LYS A 500 -0.10 -37.57 3.11
N LEU A 501 0.28 -37.14 1.94
CA LEU A 501 -0.47 -36.14 1.19
C LEU A 501 -1.71 -36.80 0.57
N LEU A 502 -2.88 -36.34 1.00
CA LEU A 502 -4.16 -36.83 0.45
C LEU A 502 -4.55 -36.09 -0.81
N ARG A 503 -4.47 -34.78 -0.74
CA ARG A 503 -4.80 -33.87 -1.85
C ARG A 503 -3.98 -32.62 -1.80
N ARG A 504 -3.62 -32.10 -2.97
CA ARG A 504 -3.11 -30.76 -3.18
C ARG A 504 -3.82 -30.11 -4.37
N VAL A 505 -4.14 -28.84 -4.24
CA VAL A 505 -4.79 -28.05 -5.28
C VAL A 505 -4.01 -26.77 -5.49
N SER A 506 -3.68 -26.48 -6.75
CA SER A 506 -3.06 -25.20 -7.11
C SER A 506 -4.11 -24.10 -7.19
N LEU A 507 -3.80 -22.93 -6.65
CA LEU A 507 -4.69 -21.79 -6.55
C LEU A 507 -4.21 -20.66 -7.47
N GLY A 508 -4.99 -20.38 -8.52
CA GLY A 508 -4.66 -19.35 -9.48
C GLY A 508 -3.79 -19.82 -10.65
N THR A 509 -2.98 -18.92 -11.17
CA THR A 509 -2.04 -19.13 -12.28
C THR A 509 -0.63 -18.73 -11.82
N PRO A 510 0.44 -19.08 -12.56
CA PRO A 510 1.78 -18.59 -12.24
C PRO A 510 1.80 -17.07 -11.99
N GLY A 511 2.47 -16.63 -10.92
CA GLY A 511 2.45 -15.26 -10.44
C GLY A 511 1.28 -14.92 -9.49
N THR A 512 0.46 -15.91 -9.10
CA THR A 512 -0.54 -15.71 -8.03
C THR A 512 0.14 -15.77 -6.67
N TYR A 513 -0.15 -14.82 -5.81
CA TYR A 513 0.31 -14.77 -4.42
C TYR A 513 -0.87 -14.62 -3.45
N SER A 514 -0.63 -14.79 -2.16
CA SER A 514 -1.62 -14.66 -1.09
C SER A 514 -1.00 -14.00 0.13
N GLU A 515 -1.73 -13.10 0.79
CA GLU A 515 -1.37 -12.57 2.11
C GLU A 515 -1.28 -13.71 3.15
N ALA A 516 -2.08 -14.76 3.00
CA ALA A 516 -2.05 -15.94 3.88
C ALA A 516 -0.71 -16.71 3.92
N LEU A 517 0.25 -16.37 3.04
CA LEU A 517 1.58 -16.97 3.08
C LEU A 517 2.46 -16.38 4.21
N TRP A 518 2.13 -15.19 4.72
CA TRP A 518 2.90 -14.49 5.77
C TRP A 518 2.02 -13.92 6.90
N ASP A 519 0.71 -13.79 6.69
CA ASP A 519 -0.28 -13.36 7.68
C ASP A 519 -1.36 -14.44 7.78
N GLU A 520 -1.33 -15.22 8.85
CA GLU A 520 -2.30 -16.29 9.08
C GLU A 520 -3.73 -15.78 9.26
N GLN A 521 -3.91 -14.52 9.68
CA GLN A 521 -5.24 -13.90 9.81
C GLN A 521 -5.94 -13.77 8.45
N ALA A 522 -5.19 -13.76 7.35
CA ALA A 522 -5.74 -13.75 6.00
C ALA A 522 -6.36 -15.10 5.60
N LEU A 523 -5.93 -16.19 6.22
CA LEU A 523 -6.52 -17.52 6.02
C LEU A 523 -7.69 -17.73 6.98
N LYS A 524 -8.86 -18.02 6.45
CA LYS A 524 -10.01 -18.43 7.27
C LYS A 524 -10.33 -19.89 7.02
N VAL A 525 -10.21 -20.71 8.05
CA VAL A 525 -10.61 -22.12 8.05
C VAL A 525 -11.79 -22.31 9.00
N LEU A 526 -12.90 -22.85 8.49
CA LEU A 526 -14.12 -23.11 9.22
C LEU A 526 -14.47 -24.62 9.17
N PRO A 527 -13.89 -25.44 10.04
CA PRO A 527 -14.08 -26.88 10.01
C PRO A 527 -15.55 -27.31 10.13
N HIS A 528 -16.35 -26.59 10.94
CA HIS A 528 -17.77 -26.87 11.11
C HIS A 528 -18.60 -26.62 9.84
N ALA A 529 -18.17 -25.68 8.99
CA ALA A 529 -18.77 -25.40 7.70
C ALA A 529 -18.14 -26.20 6.56
N GLY A 530 -17.05 -26.95 6.84
CA GLY A 530 -16.24 -27.60 5.83
C GLY A 530 -15.71 -26.64 4.77
N LEU A 531 -15.26 -25.42 5.18
CA LEU A 531 -14.93 -24.33 4.27
C LEU A 531 -13.58 -23.70 4.67
N ALA A 532 -12.73 -23.46 3.67
CA ALA A 532 -11.62 -22.55 3.80
C ALA A 532 -11.74 -21.41 2.77
N MET A 533 -11.29 -20.22 3.15
CA MET A 533 -11.29 -19.01 2.33
C MET A 533 -9.90 -18.42 2.29
N ILE A 534 -9.38 -18.22 1.09
CA ILE A 534 -8.00 -17.75 0.87
C ILE A 534 -8.04 -16.56 -0.09
N PRO A 535 -7.60 -15.36 0.35
CA PRO A 535 -7.42 -14.23 -0.56
C PRO A 535 -6.23 -14.48 -1.49
N LEU A 536 -6.42 -14.22 -2.76
CA LEU A 536 -5.42 -14.41 -3.81
C LEU A 536 -5.34 -13.18 -4.68
N SER A 537 -4.13 -12.77 -5.03
CA SER A 537 -3.87 -11.71 -6.01
C SER A 537 -2.95 -12.25 -7.10
N THR A 538 -3.28 -11.94 -8.35
CA THR A 538 -2.50 -12.36 -9.52
C THR A 538 -2.17 -11.14 -10.36
N TYR A 539 -0.89 -10.99 -10.68
CA TYR A 539 -0.42 -9.99 -11.62
C TYR A 539 -0.13 -10.64 -12.98
N ASP A 540 -0.84 -10.21 -14.02
CA ASP A 540 -0.56 -10.63 -15.39
C ASP A 540 0.45 -9.69 -16.03
N GLY A 541 1.71 -10.13 -16.09
CA GLY A 541 2.80 -9.34 -16.68
C GLY A 541 2.66 -9.06 -18.18
N LYS A 542 1.70 -9.69 -18.88
CA LYS A 542 1.43 -9.44 -20.31
C LYS A 542 0.43 -8.31 -20.50
N THR A 543 -0.57 -8.24 -19.66
CA THR A 543 -1.64 -7.25 -19.73
C THR A 543 -1.41 -6.08 -18.76
N GLY A 544 -0.49 -6.24 -17.78
CA GLY A 544 -0.29 -5.27 -16.70
C GLY A 544 -1.45 -5.19 -15.71
N GLN A 545 -2.38 -6.15 -15.76
CA GLN A 545 -3.56 -6.15 -14.90
C GLN A 545 -3.35 -7.01 -13.66
N SER A 546 -3.77 -6.48 -12.52
CA SER A 546 -3.93 -7.23 -11.28
C SER A 546 -5.36 -7.71 -11.14
N THR A 547 -5.53 -8.94 -10.69
CA THR A 547 -6.83 -9.51 -10.33
C THR A 547 -6.77 -10.00 -8.89
N SER A 548 -7.78 -9.72 -8.11
CA SER A 548 -7.88 -10.19 -6.74
C SER A 548 -9.18 -10.95 -6.51
N VAL A 549 -9.10 -12.04 -5.75
CA VAL A 549 -10.25 -12.91 -5.45
C VAL A 549 -10.11 -13.48 -4.03
N VAL A 550 -11.23 -13.84 -3.44
CA VAL A 550 -11.27 -14.82 -2.34
C VAL A 550 -11.62 -16.17 -2.92
N GLN A 551 -10.71 -17.13 -2.82
CA GLN A 551 -10.89 -18.50 -3.28
C GLN A 551 -11.59 -19.31 -2.21
N LEU A 552 -12.68 -20.00 -2.56
CA LEU A 552 -13.37 -20.95 -1.71
C LEU A 552 -12.84 -22.35 -1.91
N LEU A 553 -12.68 -23.09 -0.82
CA LEU A 553 -12.28 -24.50 -0.80
C LEU A 553 -13.19 -25.27 0.16
N ASP A 554 -13.72 -26.40 -0.29
CA ASP A 554 -14.35 -27.36 0.63
C ASP A 554 -13.28 -28.24 1.29
N ILE A 555 -13.39 -28.40 2.60
CA ILE A 555 -12.61 -29.33 3.39
C ILE A 555 -13.57 -30.39 3.91
N ASP A 556 -13.55 -31.58 3.34
CA ASP A 556 -14.36 -32.71 3.80
C ASP A 556 -13.55 -33.57 4.79
N LEU A 557 -13.78 -33.35 6.07
CA LEU A 557 -13.10 -34.09 7.14
C LEU A 557 -13.47 -35.59 7.16
N THR A 558 -14.67 -35.94 6.67
CA THR A 558 -15.15 -37.31 6.62
C THR A 558 -14.59 -38.08 5.43
N ALA A 559 -14.73 -37.50 4.23
CA ALA A 559 -14.15 -38.06 3.01
C ALA A 559 -12.63 -37.88 2.95
N ARG A 560 -12.06 -37.01 3.83
CA ARG A 560 -10.64 -36.68 3.93
C ARG A 560 -10.15 -36.13 2.58
N ASP A 561 -10.89 -35.17 2.04
CA ASP A 561 -10.66 -34.60 0.72
C ASP A 561 -10.70 -33.07 0.76
N LEU A 562 -10.04 -32.44 -0.20
CA LEU A 562 -9.99 -31.00 -0.43
C LEU A 562 -10.48 -30.71 -1.85
N ARG A 563 -11.46 -29.82 -1.96
CA ARG A 563 -12.05 -29.49 -3.26
C ARG A 563 -12.04 -27.98 -3.50
N LEU A 564 -11.53 -27.57 -4.66
CA LEU A 564 -11.59 -26.21 -5.13
C LEU A 564 -13.03 -25.85 -5.52
N ARG A 565 -13.50 -24.70 -5.04
CA ARG A 565 -14.83 -24.15 -5.34
C ARG A 565 -14.72 -22.83 -6.11
N GLY A 566 -15.79 -22.10 -6.21
CA GLY A 566 -15.85 -20.79 -6.85
C GLY A 566 -14.99 -19.72 -6.20
N LYS A 567 -15.03 -18.52 -6.77
CA LYS A 567 -14.25 -17.36 -6.37
C LYS A 567 -15.14 -16.14 -6.20
N ILE A 568 -14.81 -15.30 -5.22
CA ILE A 568 -15.42 -13.99 -5.02
C ILE A 568 -14.42 -12.95 -5.53
N SER A 569 -14.78 -12.22 -6.58
CA SER A 569 -13.89 -11.22 -7.19
C SER A 569 -13.90 -9.91 -6.40
N HIS A 570 -12.71 -9.32 -6.27
CA HIS A 570 -12.48 -8.01 -5.66
C HIS A 570 -11.90 -7.02 -6.66
N ALA A 571 -12.28 -5.76 -6.52
CA ALA A 571 -11.70 -4.68 -7.31
C ALA A 571 -10.28 -4.30 -6.85
N PHE A 572 -9.90 -4.66 -5.63
CA PHE A 572 -8.60 -4.42 -5.01
C PHE A 572 -8.21 -5.63 -4.14
N ASP A 573 -6.94 -5.73 -3.75
CA ASP A 573 -6.40 -6.88 -3.01
C ASP A 573 -7.25 -7.25 -1.79
N ALA A 574 -7.92 -8.40 -1.86
CA ALA A 574 -8.69 -8.96 -0.76
C ALA A 574 -7.75 -9.37 0.37
N ARG A 575 -8.11 -9.04 1.61
CA ARG A 575 -7.26 -9.28 2.78
C ARG A 575 -7.88 -10.23 3.79
N ARG A 576 -9.18 -10.12 4.03
CA ARG A 576 -9.90 -10.96 5.00
C ARG A 576 -11.21 -11.44 4.41
N ALA A 577 -11.66 -12.59 4.89
CA ALA A 577 -12.99 -13.11 4.58
C ALA A 577 -13.55 -13.85 5.80
N ASP A 578 -14.87 -13.79 5.99
CA ASP A 578 -15.58 -14.57 7.00
C ASP A 578 -16.95 -15.01 6.48
N LEU A 579 -17.55 -16.00 7.11
CA LEU A 579 -18.86 -16.53 6.78
C LEU A 579 -19.88 -16.08 7.82
N ILE A 580 -20.87 -15.29 7.41
CA ILE A 580 -22.01 -14.84 8.22
C ILE A 580 -23.26 -15.50 7.65
N GLY A 581 -23.78 -16.51 8.36
CA GLY A 581 -24.88 -17.33 7.82
C GLY A 581 -24.50 -18.05 6.53
N GLU A 582 -25.19 -17.76 5.43
CA GLU A 582 -24.89 -18.27 4.08
C GLU A 582 -24.19 -17.23 3.17
N THR A 583 -23.65 -16.17 3.77
CA THR A 583 -22.99 -15.09 3.04
C THR A 583 -21.53 -15.01 3.44
N VAL A 584 -20.64 -15.10 2.48
CA VAL A 584 -19.24 -14.74 2.67
C VAL A 584 -19.09 -13.23 2.54
N VAL A 585 -18.59 -12.62 3.60
CA VAL A 585 -18.18 -11.22 3.61
C VAL A 585 -16.67 -11.18 3.49
N SER A 586 -16.19 -10.43 2.54
CA SER A 586 -14.75 -10.29 2.30
C SER A 586 -14.38 -8.81 2.12
N ILE A 587 -13.17 -8.45 2.57
CA ILE A 587 -12.76 -7.07 2.65
C ILE A 587 -11.37 -6.86 2.06
N SER A 588 -11.24 -5.73 1.38
CA SER A 588 -9.97 -5.14 0.97
C SER A 588 -9.86 -3.74 1.57
N GLN A 589 -8.75 -3.05 1.34
CA GLN A 589 -8.62 -1.66 1.77
C GLN A 589 -9.61 -0.71 1.07
N ARG A 590 -10.14 -1.10 -0.11
CA ARG A 590 -10.99 -0.22 -0.94
C ARG A 590 -12.44 -0.67 -1.05
N VAL A 591 -12.72 -1.96 -0.86
CA VAL A 591 -14.08 -2.49 -1.02
C VAL A 591 -14.37 -3.60 -0.02
N LEU A 592 -15.62 -3.66 0.43
CA LEU A 592 -16.21 -4.83 1.07
C LEU A 592 -17.14 -5.49 0.05
N VAL A 593 -17.07 -6.81 -0.08
CA VAL A 593 -17.93 -7.61 -0.96
C VAL A 593 -18.69 -8.62 -0.11
N ALA A 594 -20.01 -8.63 -0.22
CA ALA A 594 -20.87 -9.67 0.32
C ALA A 594 -21.34 -10.60 -0.81
N ALA A 595 -21.15 -11.90 -0.64
CA ALA A 595 -21.51 -12.90 -1.64
C ALA A 595 -22.23 -14.08 -1.02
N GLY A 596 -23.42 -14.41 -1.54
CA GLY A 596 -24.15 -15.61 -1.16
C GLY A 596 -23.43 -16.87 -1.66
N VAL A 597 -23.24 -17.85 -0.78
CA VAL A 597 -22.49 -19.10 -1.05
C VAL A 597 -23.35 -20.35 -0.91
N ALA A 598 -24.66 -20.24 -1.05
CA ALA A 598 -25.54 -21.39 -1.17
C ALA A 598 -25.09 -22.33 -2.30
N ASP A 599 -24.63 -21.78 -3.40
CA ASP A 599 -23.83 -22.49 -4.41
C ASP A 599 -22.38 -22.01 -4.32
N ARG A 600 -21.52 -22.81 -3.70
CA ARG A 600 -20.09 -22.50 -3.55
C ARG A 600 -19.31 -22.53 -4.86
N ASP A 601 -19.81 -23.20 -5.90
CA ASP A 601 -19.17 -23.23 -7.23
C ASP A 601 -19.43 -21.94 -8.00
N ALA A 602 -20.55 -21.26 -7.70
CA ALA A 602 -20.96 -20.00 -8.33
C ALA A 602 -21.41 -18.94 -7.30
N PRO A 603 -20.51 -18.43 -6.44
CA PRO A 603 -20.86 -17.42 -5.44
C PRO A 603 -21.55 -16.21 -6.08
N ALA A 604 -22.71 -15.83 -5.58
CA ALA A 604 -23.50 -14.72 -6.09
C ALA A 604 -23.15 -13.44 -5.34
N VAL A 605 -22.48 -12.49 -5.96
CA VAL A 605 -22.22 -11.18 -5.35
C VAL A 605 -23.55 -10.48 -5.10
N LEU A 606 -23.90 -10.29 -3.83
CA LEU A 606 -25.10 -9.61 -3.37
C LEU A 606 -24.89 -8.10 -3.38
N SER A 607 -23.75 -7.65 -2.87
CA SER A 607 -23.43 -6.23 -2.74
C SER A 607 -21.94 -5.97 -2.73
N GLU A 608 -21.60 -4.71 -2.98
CA GLU A 608 -20.24 -4.16 -2.86
C GLU A 608 -20.30 -2.76 -2.28
N VAL A 609 -19.52 -2.49 -1.23
CA VAL A 609 -19.41 -1.18 -0.58
C VAL A 609 -18.02 -0.63 -0.82
N THR A 610 -17.94 0.58 -1.36
CA THR A 610 -16.67 1.31 -1.48
C THR A 610 -16.25 1.85 -0.11
N LEU A 611 -15.06 1.48 0.35
CA LEU A 611 -14.47 1.85 1.64
C LEU A 611 -13.45 2.97 1.51
N ALA A 612 -12.69 2.98 0.41
CA ALA A 612 -11.70 3.99 0.11
C ALA A 612 -11.50 4.13 -1.40
N TRP A 613 -11.07 5.30 -1.82
CA TRP A 613 -10.75 5.64 -3.20
C TRP A 613 -9.52 6.56 -3.25
N PRO A 614 -8.72 6.52 -4.29
CA PRO A 614 -7.61 7.46 -4.45
C PRO A 614 -8.12 8.88 -4.73
N VAL A 615 -7.40 9.85 -4.22
CA VAL A 615 -7.60 11.25 -4.54
C VAL A 615 -6.25 11.85 -4.92
N ASP A 616 -6.04 11.99 -6.21
CA ASP A 616 -4.80 12.53 -6.74
C ASP A 616 -4.82 14.05 -6.87
N ARG A 617 -6.03 14.64 -7.05
CA ARG A 617 -6.26 16.08 -7.15
C ARG A 617 -7.54 16.46 -6.44
N VAL A 618 -7.57 17.67 -5.87
CA VAL A 618 -8.76 18.24 -5.24
C VAL A 618 -8.97 19.65 -5.76
N LEU A 619 -10.18 19.93 -6.21
CA LEU A 619 -10.63 21.27 -6.60
C LEU A 619 -11.88 21.61 -5.78
N GLU A 620 -12.25 22.88 -5.70
CA GLU A 620 -13.46 23.33 -4.99
C GLU A 620 -14.40 24.06 -5.96
N ALA A 621 -15.65 23.59 -6.01
CA ALA A 621 -16.70 24.22 -6.79
C ALA A 621 -17.99 24.28 -5.96
N ASN A 622 -18.62 25.45 -5.86
CA ASN A 622 -19.94 25.64 -5.22
C ASN A 622 -20.04 25.04 -3.82
N GLY A 623 -18.99 25.17 -3.01
CA GLY A 623 -18.93 24.61 -1.65
C GLY A 623 -18.74 23.09 -1.57
N HIS A 624 -18.42 22.45 -2.70
CA HIS A 624 -18.13 21.02 -2.78
C HIS A 624 -16.69 20.80 -3.23
N LEU A 625 -16.08 19.72 -2.76
CA LEU A 625 -14.82 19.23 -3.29
C LEU A 625 -15.08 18.36 -4.50
N LEU A 626 -14.30 18.58 -5.53
CA LEU A 626 -14.14 17.69 -6.68
C LEU A 626 -12.88 16.88 -6.45
N GLN A 627 -13.03 15.63 -6.02
CA GLN A 627 -11.95 14.71 -5.75
C GLN A 627 -11.68 13.90 -7.03
N ILE A 628 -10.50 14.05 -7.60
CA ILE A 628 -10.13 13.43 -8.88
C ILE A 628 -9.17 12.27 -8.62
N GLU A 629 -9.55 11.10 -9.11
CA GLU A 629 -8.70 9.93 -9.27
C GLU A 629 -8.11 9.96 -10.67
N ASP A 630 -6.78 10.00 -10.78
CA ASP A 630 -6.10 10.18 -12.07
C ASP A 630 -6.22 8.97 -13.01
N GLY A 631 -6.70 7.81 -12.53
CA GLY A 631 -6.83 6.59 -13.34
C GLY A 631 -5.49 5.90 -13.61
N GLY A 632 -4.47 6.21 -12.82
CA GLY A 632 -3.12 5.68 -12.97
C GLY A 632 -2.85 4.40 -12.18
N TRP A 633 -1.82 3.76 -12.49
CA TRP A 633 -0.95 2.68 -12.06
C TRP A 633 -1.50 1.42 -11.34
N TYR A 634 -2.50 1.43 -10.48
CA TYR A 634 -2.80 0.27 -9.62
C TYR A 634 -4.09 -0.51 -9.93
N GLY A 635 -4.79 -0.28 -11.04
CA GLY A 635 -6.03 -1.01 -11.14
C GLY A 635 -6.74 -1.09 -12.48
N GLY A 636 -6.24 -0.54 -13.56
CA GLY A 636 -6.97 -0.62 -14.85
C GLY A 636 -8.37 0.02 -14.80
N GLY A 637 -8.66 0.83 -13.77
CA GLY A 637 -9.85 1.65 -13.64
C GLY A 637 -9.71 2.96 -14.42
N GLY A 638 -10.79 3.46 -15.00
CA GLY A 638 -10.84 4.78 -15.61
C GLY A 638 -10.67 5.88 -14.54
N ALA A 639 -10.27 7.07 -15.00
CA ALA A 639 -10.23 8.25 -14.17
C ALA A 639 -11.64 8.64 -13.71
N THR A 640 -11.76 9.18 -12.48
CA THR A 640 -13.06 9.44 -11.87
C THR A 640 -13.05 10.77 -11.12
N VAL A 641 -14.14 11.52 -11.18
CA VAL A 641 -14.41 12.66 -10.28
C VAL A 641 -15.48 12.28 -9.28
N ARG A 642 -15.18 12.46 -8.01
CA ARG A 642 -16.16 12.30 -6.90
C ARG A 642 -16.44 13.64 -6.27
N VAL A 643 -17.70 13.91 -6.00
CA VAL A 643 -18.15 15.18 -5.40
C VAL A 643 -18.55 14.93 -3.96
N SER A 644 -18.01 15.72 -3.05
CA SER A 644 -18.30 15.66 -1.62
C SER A 644 -18.51 17.06 -1.03
N PRO A 645 -19.19 17.21 0.13
CA PRO A 645 -19.16 18.46 0.86
C PRO A 645 -17.74 18.84 1.24
N ALA A 646 -17.44 20.13 1.30
CA ALA A 646 -16.09 20.61 1.62
C ALA A 646 -15.66 20.31 3.07
N ASP A 647 -16.61 20.13 3.97
CA ASP A 647 -16.40 19.80 5.38
C ASP A 647 -16.56 18.30 5.70
N ALA A 648 -16.99 17.50 4.70
CA ALA A 648 -17.17 16.05 4.84
C ALA A 648 -16.64 15.31 3.60
N PRO A 649 -15.30 15.30 3.35
CA PRO A 649 -14.71 14.75 2.13
C PRO A 649 -14.96 13.25 1.92
N GLU A 650 -15.28 12.51 2.99
CA GLU A 650 -15.59 11.08 2.92
C GLU A 650 -17.06 10.80 2.51
N GLN A 651 -17.89 11.81 2.45
CA GLN A 651 -19.30 11.68 2.03
C GLN A 651 -19.45 11.95 0.53
N ILE A 652 -19.42 10.92 -0.30
CA ILE A 652 -19.56 11.06 -1.74
C ILE A 652 -21.04 11.26 -2.11
N LEU A 653 -21.33 12.43 -2.66
CA LEU A 653 -22.66 12.83 -3.12
C LEU A 653 -22.92 12.44 -4.58
N ALA A 654 -21.87 12.46 -5.40
CA ALA A 654 -21.95 12.13 -6.81
C ALA A 654 -20.61 11.64 -7.35
N GLU A 655 -20.66 10.88 -8.43
CA GLU A 655 -19.47 10.35 -9.11
C GLU A 655 -19.64 10.50 -10.62
N THR A 656 -18.56 10.91 -11.31
CA THR A 656 -18.48 10.98 -12.78
C THR A 656 -17.29 10.15 -13.24
N ASP A 657 -17.56 9.15 -14.07
CA ASP A 657 -16.52 8.42 -14.79
C ASP A 657 -16.00 9.30 -15.94
N LEU A 658 -14.70 9.57 -15.95
CA LEU A 658 -14.03 10.36 -16.99
C LEU A 658 -13.65 9.50 -18.21
N GLY A 659 -13.78 8.17 -18.09
CA GLY A 659 -13.43 7.20 -19.12
C GLY A 659 -11.95 6.78 -19.09
N GLU A 660 -11.50 6.19 -20.22
CA GLU A 660 -10.15 5.65 -20.34
C GLU A 660 -9.06 6.74 -20.30
N GLY A 661 -7.91 6.40 -19.77
CA GLY A 661 -6.72 7.24 -19.71
C GLY A 661 -6.41 7.79 -18.34
N THR A 662 -5.27 8.45 -18.24
CA THR A 662 -4.76 9.04 -17.00
C THR A 662 -4.93 10.54 -17.01
N VAL A 663 -5.50 11.14 -15.97
CA VAL A 663 -5.56 12.60 -15.82
C VAL A 663 -4.15 13.14 -15.60
N ARG A 664 -3.75 14.06 -16.48
CA ARG A 664 -2.45 14.73 -16.41
C ARG A 664 -2.55 16.14 -15.85
N ALA A 665 -3.65 16.82 -16.11
CA ALA A 665 -3.93 18.14 -15.56
C ALA A 665 -5.43 18.30 -15.32
N ALA A 666 -5.77 19.08 -14.30
CA ALA A 666 -7.14 19.46 -14.01
C ALA A 666 -7.18 20.90 -13.51
N ASP A 667 -8.12 21.68 -13.99
CA ASP A 667 -8.33 23.05 -13.55
C ASP A 667 -9.82 23.39 -13.52
N LEU A 668 -10.20 24.34 -12.69
CA LEU A 668 -11.57 24.82 -12.56
C LEU A 668 -11.62 26.32 -12.85
N ARG A 669 -12.36 26.70 -13.88
CA ARG A 669 -12.55 28.11 -14.25
C ARG A 669 -13.99 28.39 -14.66
N ASP A 670 -14.56 29.47 -14.17
CA ASP A 670 -15.92 29.92 -14.47
C ASP A 670 -16.95 28.79 -14.36
N GLY A 671 -16.82 27.96 -13.29
CA GLY A 671 -17.71 26.84 -13.05
C GLY A 671 -17.58 25.67 -14.02
N LYS A 672 -16.54 25.65 -14.84
CA LYS A 672 -16.20 24.56 -15.74
C LYS A 672 -14.94 23.85 -15.27
N LEU A 673 -15.00 22.54 -15.27
CA LEU A 673 -13.86 21.67 -14.95
C LEU A 673 -13.21 21.25 -16.28
N PHE A 674 -11.94 21.58 -16.43
CA PHE A 674 -11.11 21.21 -17.56
C PHE A 674 -10.21 20.04 -17.14
N ILE A 675 -10.31 18.93 -17.84
CA ILE A 675 -9.55 17.71 -17.57
C ILE A 675 -8.72 17.36 -18.79
N LEU A 676 -7.41 17.34 -18.65
CA LEU A 676 -6.50 16.82 -19.65
C LEU A 676 -6.17 15.38 -19.34
N ARG A 677 -6.52 14.45 -20.22
CA ARG A 677 -6.22 13.04 -20.09
C ARG A 677 -5.22 12.57 -21.15
N GLU A 678 -4.33 11.69 -20.73
CA GLU A 678 -3.47 10.93 -21.62
C GLU A 678 -4.05 9.52 -21.79
N ILE A 679 -4.39 9.19 -23.02
CA ILE A 679 -4.95 7.89 -23.40
C ILE A 679 -3.84 7.13 -24.11
N ALA A 680 -3.39 6.04 -23.51
CA ALA A 680 -2.33 5.20 -24.07
C ALA A 680 -2.84 4.46 -25.31
N SER A 681 -2.03 4.38 -26.36
CA SER A 681 -2.32 3.50 -27.47
C SER A 681 -2.21 2.05 -26.98
N THR A 682 -3.10 1.17 -27.46
CA THR A 682 -3.22 -0.24 -27.03
C THR A 682 -1.95 -1.09 -27.17
N GLN A 683 -0.86 -0.54 -27.67
CA GLN A 683 0.45 -1.20 -27.80
C GLN A 683 1.51 -0.75 -26.79
N SER A 684 1.22 0.19 -25.90
CA SER A 684 2.21 0.74 -24.96
C SER A 684 2.11 0.23 -23.51
N VAL A 685 1.46 -0.90 -23.26
CA VAL A 685 1.30 -1.47 -21.91
C VAL A 685 2.51 -2.28 -21.45
N LEU A 686 3.71 -1.95 -21.84
CA LEU A 686 4.91 -2.61 -21.31
C LEU A 686 5.98 -1.59 -20.95
N TYR A 687 5.94 -1.15 -19.72
CA TYR A 687 7.02 -0.41 -19.05
C TYR A 687 8.35 -1.21 -18.99
N TRP A 688 8.38 -2.46 -19.48
CA TRP A 688 9.49 -3.40 -19.36
C TRP A 688 9.87 -4.13 -20.64
N SER A 689 9.59 -3.60 -21.84
CA SER A 689 10.13 -4.20 -23.06
C SER A 689 11.24 -3.35 -23.66
N PRO A 690 12.53 -3.74 -23.53
CA PRO A 690 13.63 -3.06 -24.20
C PRO A 690 13.75 -3.41 -25.69
N VAL A 691 12.79 -4.10 -26.28
CA VAL A 691 13.01 -4.76 -27.58
C VAL A 691 12.00 -4.36 -28.65
N THR A 692 11.53 -3.18 -28.78
CA THR A 692 11.13 -2.64 -30.09
C THR A 692 10.78 -1.15 -29.93
N GLY A 693 11.63 -0.27 -30.33
CA GLY A 693 11.48 1.18 -30.31
C GLY A 693 10.34 1.76 -31.20
N LYS A 694 9.13 1.25 -31.04
CA LYS A 694 7.92 1.85 -31.59
C LYS A 694 6.87 1.91 -30.47
N SER A 695 7.05 2.86 -29.54
CA SER A 695 5.92 3.27 -28.70
C SER A 695 4.88 3.93 -29.61
N GLY A 696 3.64 3.42 -29.63
CA GLY A 696 2.55 4.10 -30.29
C GLY A 696 2.38 5.52 -29.73
N ALA A 697 1.98 6.47 -30.55
CA ALA A 697 1.73 7.83 -30.08
C ALA A 697 0.53 7.83 -29.13
N ASN A 698 0.73 8.34 -27.89
CA ASN A 698 -0.37 8.56 -26.96
C ASN A 698 -1.30 9.68 -27.50
N LYS A 699 -2.53 9.63 -27.06
CA LYS A 699 -3.53 10.64 -27.38
C LYS A 699 -3.74 11.51 -26.14
N LEU A 700 -3.61 12.84 -26.27
CA LEU A 700 -4.05 13.79 -25.25
C LEU A 700 -5.47 14.24 -25.58
N ALA A 701 -6.37 14.22 -24.61
CA ALA A 701 -7.73 14.68 -24.72
C ALA A 701 -8.02 15.73 -23.65
N LEU A 702 -8.52 16.89 -24.08
CA LEU A 702 -9.05 17.92 -23.18
C LEU A 702 -10.57 17.78 -23.15
N ASP A 703 -11.10 17.45 -21.97
CA ASP A 703 -12.53 17.35 -21.72
C ASP A 703 -12.98 18.51 -20.84
N ILE A 704 -14.15 19.08 -21.17
CA ILE A 704 -14.73 20.20 -20.44
C ILE A 704 -16.06 19.76 -19.84
N TYR A 705 -16.19 19.92 -18.54
CA TYR A 705 -17.39 19.56 -17.80
C TYR A 705 -18.05 20.80 -17.17
N ASP A 706 -19.36 20.84 -17.17
CA ASP A 706 -20.15 21.80 -16.38
C ASP A 706 -20.25 21.31 -14.94
N CYS A 707 -19.87 22.17 -13.99
CA CYS A 707 -19.99 21.93 -12.56
C CYS A 707 -21.02 22.85 -11.87
N GLN A 708 -21.75 23.69 -12.63
CA GLN A 708 -22.74 24.61 -12.07
C GLN A 708 -24.15 24.07 -12.12
N SER A 709 -24.51 23.37 -13.21
CA SER A 709 -25.89 22.98 -13.49
C SER A 709 -26.33 21.71 -12.79
N ALA A 710 -25.39 20.89 -12.34
CA ALA A 710 -25.66 19.62 -11.67
C ALA A 710 -24.61 19.33 -10.62
N LEU A 711 -25.01 18.57 -9.58
CA LEU A 711 -24.08 18.14 -8.55
C LEU A 711 -22.92 17.32 -9.12
N ALA A 712 -23.24 16.43 -10.08
CA ALA A 712 -22.21 15.68 -10.81
C ALA A 712 -21.74 16.45 -12.02
N PRO A 713 -20.41 16.59 -12.27
CA PRO A 713 -19.88 17.20 -13.49
C PRO A 713 -20.46 16.56 -14.75
N VAL A 714 -20.94 17.39 -15.69
CA VAL A 714 -21.56 16.96 -16.94
C VAL A 714 -20.66 17.33 -18.10
N LEU A 715 -20.27 16.36 -18.92
CA LEU A 715 -19.42 16.62 -20.10
C LEU A 715 -20.12 17.56 -21.08
N LEU A 716 -19.51 18.69 -21.39
CA LEU A 716 -19.92 19.65 -22.40
C LEU A 716 -19.31 19.31 -23.76
N GLY A 717 -18.00 19.12 -23.80
CA GLY A 717 -17.28 18.82 -25.02
C GLY A 717 -15.90 18.27 -24.79
N SER A 718 -15.30 17.79 -25.89
CA SER A 718 -13.96 17.18 -25.84
C SER A 718 -13.23 17.43 -27.15
N CYS A 719 -11.93 17.69 -27.07
CA CYS A 719 -11.04 17.69 -28.22
C CYS A 719 -9.79 16.89 -27.95
N SER A 720 -9.07 16.49 -28.99
CA SER A 720 -7.90 15.63 -28.76
C SER A 720 -6.87 15.68 -29.89
N LEU A 721 -5.62 15.38 -29.55
CA LEU A 721 -4.51 15.27 -30.49
C LEU A 721 -3.61 14.09 -30.17
N LYS A 722 -2.76 13.69 -31.10
CA LYS A 722 -1.69 12.72 -30.87
C LYS A 722 -0.47 13.44 -30.31
N SER A 723 -0.02 13.08 -29.09
CA SER A 723 1.11 13.75 -28.43
C SER A 723 2.47 13.39 -29.04
N GLY A 724 2.54 12.27 -29.75
CA GLY A 724 3.81 11.71 -30.23
C GLY A 724 4.48 10.79 -29.18
N SER A 725 5.44 10.01 -29.66
CA SER A 725 6.21 9.09 -28.81
C SER A 725 7.12 9.87 -27.86
N GLY A 726 7.15 9.50 -26.57
CA GLY A 726 8.04 10.06 -25.54
C GLY A 726 7.66 11.44 -25.03
N ALA A 727 6.50 11.98 -25.41
CA ALA A 727 6.01 13.25 -24.91
C ALA A 727 5.60 13.16 -23.44
N GLN A 728 6.03 14.13 -22.63
CA GLN A 728 5.63 14.33 -21.24
C GLN A 728 5.15 15.77 -21.05
N LEU A 729 4.25 16.00 -20.10
CA LEU A 729 3.87 17.35 -19.72
C LEU A 729 5.00 18.00 -18.92
N ALA A 730 5.31 19.25 -19.22
CA ALA A 730 6.31 20.01 -18.48
C ALA A 730 5.80 20.43 -17.08
N VAL A 731 4.48 20.61 -16.95
CA VAL A 731 3.78 20.91 -15.70
C VAL A 731 2.50 20.11 -15.61
N ASP A 732 2.00 19.86 -14.41
CA ASP A 732 0.83 19.05 -14.11
C ASP A 732 -0.48 19.84 -13.99
N HIS A 733 -0.51 21.08 -14.50
CA HIS A 733 -1.66 21.97 -14.56
C HIS A 733 -1.77 22.62 -15.93
N LEU A 734 -2.93 23.20 -16.24
CA LEU A 734 -3.14 23.98 -17.45
C LEU A 734 -2.57 25.39 -17.27
N LEU A 735 -1.95 25.92 -18.32
CA LEU A 735 -1.54 27.32 -18.40
C LEU A 735 -2.67 28.11 -19.07
N TRP A 736 -2.86 29.35 -18.68
CA TRP A 736 -3.97 30.18 -19.16
C TRP A 736 -3.51 31.51 -19.74
N PRO A 737 -2.85 31.49 -20.91
CA PRO A 737 -2.39 32.74 -21.52
C PRO A 737 -3.57 33.68 -21.89
N GLN A 738 -4.75 33.11 -22.04
CA GLN A 738 -6.01 33.84 -22.20
C GLN A 738 -7.18 33.10 -21.54
N PRO A 739 -8.27 33.78 -21.13
CA PRO A 739 -9.36 33.15 -20.36
C PRO A 739 -9.99 31.91 -21.01
N ASN A 740 -10.09 31.87 -22.34
CA ASN A 740 -10.68 30.74 -23.07
C ASN A 740 -9.64 29.95 -23.88
N ARG A 741 -8.37 30.07 -23.55
CA ARG A 741 -7.29 29.42 -24.30
C ARG A 741 -6.29 28.75 -23.37
N PRO A 742 -6.69 27.62 -22.75
CA PRO A 742 -5.74 26.83 -21.97
C PRO A 742 -4.63 26.29 -22.88
N ALA A 743 -3.45 26.13 -22.28
CA ALA A 743 -2.27 25.66 -22.97
C ALA A 743 -1.56 24.59 -22.15
N VAL A 744 -0.83 23.71 -22.86
CA VAL A 744 0.10 22.77 -22.26
C VAL A 744 1.44 22.82 -22.99
N VAL A 745 2.50 22.53 -22.25
CA VAL A 745 3.85 22.42 -22.80
C VAL A 745 4.27 20.96 -22.72
N LEU A 746 4.65 20.40 -23.87
CA LEU A 746 5.18 19.06 -23.99
C LEU A 746 6.69 19.10 -24.06
N ASP A 747 7.33 18.27 -23.26
CA ASP A 747 8.75 17.95 -23.28
C ASP A 747 8.96 16.54 -23.83
N TYR A 748 10.06 16.30 -24.49
CA TYR A 748 10.41 15.01 -25.08
C TYR A 748 11.67 14.43 -24.44
N ARG A 749 11.77 14.51 -23.13
CA ARG A 749 12.91 13.89 -22.40
C ARG A 749 12.89 12.38 -22.62
N MET A 750 14.03 11.82 -22.95
CA MET A 750 14.20 10.37 -22.81
C MET A 750 14.26 10.07 -21.30
N SER A 751 13.29 9.34 -20.79
CA SER A 751 13.38 8.80 -19.44
C SER A 751 14.45 7.72 -19.45
N TYR A 752 15.66 8.03 -18.97
CA TYR A 752 16.65 7.01 -18.66
C TYR A 752 16.22 6.29 -17.39
N TRP A 753 15.58 5.15 -17.57
CA TRP A 753 15.70 4.11 -16.57
C TRP A 753 17.09 3.51 -16.72
N TYR A 754 17.82 3.39 -15.62
CA TYR A 754 18.99 2.52 -15.53
C TYR A 754 18.54 1.09 -15.88
N GLY A 755 18.45 0.79 -17.16
CA GLY A 755 18.39 -0.57 -17.65
C GLY A 755 19.76 -1.19 -17.39
N TRP A 756 19.82 -2.10 -16.45
CA TRP A 756 20.94 -3.00 -16.33
C TRP A 756 21.06 -3.75 -17.67
N ASP A 757 22.08 -3.40 -18.45
CA ASP A 757 22.37 -4.12 -19.71
C ASP A 757 22.70 -5.56 -19.32
N LYS A 758 21.91 -6.52 -19.82
CA LYS A 758 22.15 -7.96 -19.63
C LYS A 758 23.55 -8.40 -20.06
N ARG A 759 24.27 -7.59 -20.83
CA ARG A 759 25.66 -7.85 -21.23
C ARG A 759 26.66 -7.64 -20.10
N GLN A 760 26.33 -6.95 -19.03
CA GLN A 760 27.22 -6.78 -17.86
C GLN A 760 27.09 -7.89 -16.81
N MET A 761 26.14 -8.82 -16.96
CA MET A 761 25.99 -9.96 -16.03
C MET A 761 26.83 -11.19 -16.38
N THR A 762 27.58 -11.18 -17.47
CA THR A 762 28.40 -12.33 -17.89
C THR A 762 29.88 -12.12 -17.65
N ASP A 763 30.33 -10.96 -17.18
CA ASP A 763 31.74 -10.77 -16.87
C ASP A 763 32.04 -11.07 -15.39
N PRO A 764 33.08 -11.93 -15.14
CA PRO A 764 33.46 -12.26 -13.77
C PRO A 764 34.01 -11.02 -13.06
N VAL A 765 33.68 -10.92 -11.78
CA VAL A 765 34.17 -9.89 -10.85
C VAL A 765 35.68 -9.74 -11.01
N VAL A 766 36.13 -8.67 -11.64
CA VAL A 766 37.54 -8.32 -11.70
C VAL A 766 37.87 -7.59 -10.39
N THR A 767 38.52 -8.28 -9.50
CA THR A 767 39.20 -7.69 -8.34
C THR A 767 40.29 -6.75 -8.86
N LEU A 768 40.13 -5.45 -8.69
CA LEU A 768 41.17 -4.46 -8.99
C LEU A 768 42.33 -4.64 -8.02
N SER A 769 43.40 -5.31 -8.49
CA SER A 769 44.70 -5.19 -7.89
C SER A 769 45.40 -3.93 -8.45
N ALA A 770 46.09 -3.19 -7.59
CA ALA A 770 46.65 -1.86 -7.82
C ALA A 770 47.84 -1.81 -8.83
N ALA A 771 47.90 -2.66 -9.85
CA ALA A 771 49.01 -2.72 -10.81
C ALA A 771 48.55 -3.02 -12.25
N ALA A 772 47.40 -2.58 -12.72
CA ALA A 772 47.04 -2.76 -14.12
C ALA A 772 47.10 -1.43 -14.90
N ARG A 773 47.82 -1.44 -16.01
CA ARG A 773 47.88 -0.37 -17.01
C ARG A 773 46.45 -0.04 -17.51
N PRO A 774 46.13 1.23 -17.88
CA PRO A 774 44.82 1.58 -18.37
C PRO A 774 44.56 0.83 -19.69
N LEU A 775 43.64 -0.12 -19.66
CA LEU A 775 42.98 -0.62 -20.85
C LEU A 775 42.16 0.55 -21.42
N LYS A 776 42.45 0.94 -22.68
CA LYS A 776 41.50 1.70 -23.48
C LYS A 776 40.29 0.78 -23.76
N VAL A 777 39.36 0.74 -22.89
CA VAL A 777 38.01 0.29 -23.20
C VAL A 777 37.40 1.45 -23.98
N GLY A 778 37.25 1.31 -25.27
CA GLY A 778 36.36 2.17 -26.06
C GLY A 778 34.94 1.90 -25.61
N ILE A 779 34.53 2.51 -24.49
CA ILE A 779 33.14 2.66 -24.15
C ILE A 779 32.66 3.74 -25.11
N ASP A 780 31.89 3.33 -26.11
CA ASP A 780 31.07 4.23 -26.91
C ASP A 780 30.04 4.80 -25.96
N PHE A 781 30.39 5.84 -25.21
CA PHE A 781 29.45 6.69 -24.52
C PHE A 781 28.64 7.38 -25.62
N GLN A 782 27.52 6.80 -25.98
CA GLN A 782 26.46 7.57 -26.60
C GLN A 782 26.17 8.74 -25.64
N PRO A 783 26.33 9.99 -26.08
CA PRO A 783 26.06 11.13 -25.23
C PRO A 783 24.62 10.99 -24.71
N TYR A 784 24.39 11.29 -23.43
CA TYR A 784 23.09 11.37 -22.79
C TYR A 784 22.09 11.91 -23.79
N GLY A 785 21.04 11.12 -24.11
CA GLY A 785 20.21 11.35 -25.28
C GLY A 785 19.68 12.78 -25.32
N VAL A 786 20.18 13.48 -26.29
CA VAL A 786 19.66 14.79 -26.69
C VAL A 786 18.21 14.55 -27.13
N PRO A 787 17.20 15.27 -26.63
CA PRO A 787 15.84 15.10 -27.08
C PRO A 787 15.77 15.16 -28.61
N GLU A 788 15.21 14.12 -29.23
CA GLU A 788 15.10 14.06 -30.70
C GLU A 788 14.14 15.09 -31.29
N LYS A 789 13.25 15.62 -30.42
CA LYS A 789 12.22 16.60 -30.79
C LYS A 789 12.34 17.86 -29.95
N ALA A 790 11.98 18.98 -30.52
CA ALA A 790 11.81 20.23 -29.79
C ALA A 790 10.64 20.15 -28.81
N PRO A 791 10.72 20.83 -27.64
CA PRO A 791 9.56 21.03 -26.79
C PRO A 791 8.45 21.77 -27.56
N ARG A 792 7.19 21.47 -27.24
CA ARG A 792 6.03 22.03 -27.99
C ARG A 792 5.02 22.65 -27.07
N LEU A 793 4.48 23.78 -27.50
CA LEU A 793 3.29 24.39 -26.93
C LEU A 793 2.06 23.91 -27.72
N ILE A 794 1.01 23.55 -26.99
CA ILE A 794 -0.31 23.26 -27.54
C ILE A 794 -1.30 24.20 -26.89
N LEU A 795 -2.05 24.94 -27.73
CA LEU A 795 -3.14 25.78 -27.30
C LEU A 795 -4.47 25.10 -27.64
N PHE A 796 -5.42 25.22 -26.75
CA PHE A 796 -6.79 24.81 -27.00
C PHE A 796 -7.68 26.03 -27.09
N ASP A 797 -8.64 26.04 -28.03
CA ASP A 797 -9.70 27.04 -28.10
C ASP A 797 -10.94 26.47 -27.41
N THR A 798 -11.31 27.05 -26.30
CA THR A 798 -12.47 26.66 -25.50
C THR A 798 -13.55 27.75 -25.47
N THR A 799 -13.50 28.68 -26.43
CA THR A 799 -14.51 29.73 -26.59
C THR A 799 -15.92 29.15 -26.74
N LEU A 800 -16.03 27.98 -27.37
CA LEU A 800 -17.23 27.15 -27.44
C LEU A 800 -16.99 25.86 -26.63
N PRO A 801 -17.36 25.80 -25.34
CA PRO A 801 -17.07 24.65 -24.49
C PRO A 801 -17.68 23.32 -24.95
N ASN A 802 -18.76 23.36 -25.71
CA ASN A 802 -19.41 22.19 -26.32
C ASN A 802 -18.78 21.74 -27.66
N ALA A 803 -17.89 22.54 -28.21
CA ALA A 803 -17.11 22.22 -29.40
C ALA A 803 -15.69 22.81 -29.29
N PRO A 804 -14.89 22.34 -28.29
CA PRO A 804 -13.52 22.83 -28.12
C PRO A 804 -12.64 22.36 -29.29
N GLU A 805 -11.67 23.20 -29.66
CA GLU A 805 -10.74 22.90 -30.74
C GLU A 805 -9.30 22.86 -30.19
N VAL A 806 -8.46 22.06 -30.81
CA VAL A 806 -7.03 21.99 -30.52
C VAL A 806 -6.26 22.72 -31.64
N GLY A 807 -5.39 23.65 -31.25
CA GLY A 807 -4.49 24.33 -32.15
C GLY A 807 -3.34 23.44 -32.64
N GLU A 808 -2.70 23.85 -33.72
CA GLU A 808 -1.50 23.18 -34.19
C GLU A 808 -0.38 23.29 -33.16
N PRO A 809 0.34 22.20 -32.85
CA PRO A 809 1.51 22.22 -31.94
C PRO A 809 2.62 23.14 -32.47
N VAL A 810 3.10 24.03 -31.64
CA VAL A 810 4.11 25.03 -31.99
C VAL A 810 5.44 24.65 -31.31
N ASP A 811 6.50 24.50 -32.10
CA ASP A 811 7.84 24.17 -31.58
C ASP A 811 8.43 25.35 -30.80
N LEU A 812 8.88 25.10 -29.58
CA LEU A 812 9.44 26.11 -28.68
C LEU A 812 10.96 26.32 -28.86
N GLY A 813 11.58 25.61 -29.77
CA GLY A 813 13.00 25.73 -30.06
C GLY A 813 13.49 24.62 -30.98
N ALA A 814 14.78 24.37 -31.01
CA ALA A 814 15.38 23.27 -31.74
C ALA A 814 15.35 21.95 -30.95
N ALA A 815 15.54 20.83 -31.63
CA ALA A 815 15.83 19.56 -30.97
C ALA A 815 17.09 19.71 -30.09
N GLY A 816 17.10 19.00 -28.96
CA GLY A 816 18.19 19.12 -27.97
C GLY A 816 17.98 20.17 -26.88
N LEU A 817 16.90 20.93 -26.94
CA LEU A 817 16.49 21.83 -25.88
C LEU A 817 15.64 21.08 -24.87
N SER A 818 16.00 21.13 -23.62
CA SER A 818 15.23 20.57 -22.49
C SER A 818 14.62 21.66 -21.64
N LEU A 819 13.54 21.33 -20.91
CA LEU A 819 12.84 22.27 -20.05
C LEU A 819 13.28 22.08 -18.58
N ASN A 820 13.33 23.18 -17.83
CA ASN A 820 13.64 23.15 -16.40
C ASN A 820 12.68 23.97 -15.54
N GLY A 821 11.64 24.53 -16.12
CA GLY A 821 10.59 25.24 -15.39
C GLY A 821 9.63 25.91 -16.34
N VAL A 822 8.40 26.13 -15.88
CA VAL A 822 7.40 26.90 -16.60
C VAL A 822 6.73 27.84 -15.60
N GLY A 823 6.70 29.12 -15.91
CA GLY A 823 6.01 30.15 -15.15
C GLY A 823 4.99 30.87 -16.02
N GLU A 824 3.92 31.34 -15.41
CA GLU A 824 2.92 32.19 -16.04
C GLU A 824 2.95 33.57 -15.36
N ALA A 825 3.12 34.63 -16.14
CA ALA A 825 3.00 35.99 -15.65
C ALA A 825 1.51 36.38 -15.57
N ALA A 826 1.14 37.33 -14.71
CA ALA A 826 -0.25 37.70 -14.49
C ALA A 826 -0.92 38.32 -15.74
N ASP A 827 -0.14 38.76 -16.69
CA ASP A 827 -0.63 39.26 -18.01
C ASP A 827 -0.83 38.14 -19.04
N GLY A 828 -0.67 36.86 -18.64
CA GLY A 828 -0.86 35.71 -19.51
C GLY A 828 0.37 35.29 -20.31
N ARG A 829 1.50 35.98 -20.17
CA ARG A 829 2.74 35.54 -20.82
C ARG A 829 3.24 34.25 -20.15
N ILE A 830 3.59 33.27 -20.98
CA ILE A 830 4.20 32.04 -20.52
C ILE A 830 5.71 32.15 -20.63
N VAL A 831 6.42 31.94 -19.55
CA VAL A 831 7.88 31.93 -19.49
C VAL A 831 8.35 30.51 -19.24
N ILE A 832 9.09 29.96 -20.16
CA ILE A 832 9.55 28.57 -20.17
C ILE A 832 11.05 28.56 -19.97
N GLY A 833 11.49 28.09 -18.82
CA GLY A 833 12.90 27.85 -18.57
C GLY A 833 13.41 26.69 -19.40
N THR A 834 14.54 26.86 -20.02
CA THR A 834 15.14 25.88 -20.91
C THR A 834 16.64 25.73 -20.62
N TYR A 835 17.18 24.58 -20.89
CA TYR A 835 18.63 24.39 -20.85
C TYR A 835 19.12 23.52 -22.00
N ARG A 836 20.38 23.72 -22.35
CA ARG A 836 21.10 22.92 -23.32
C ARG A 836 22.42 22.46 -22.68
N LEU A 837 22.69 21.17 -22.74
CA LEU A 837 23.95 20.63 -22.26
C LEU A 837 25.11 21.08 -23.17
N ASN A 838 26.23 21.37 -22.55
CA ASN A 838 27.45 21.68 -23.31
C ASN A 838 28.09 20.38 -23.80
N ASP A 839 28.19 20.20 -25.10
CA ASP A 839 28.78 19.02 -25.72
C ASP A 839 30.30 18.81 -25.38
N ALA A 840 30.97 19.87 -24.95
CA ALA A 840 32.40 19.84 -24.58
C ALA A 840 32.61 19.67 -23.04
N ASP A 841 31.61 19.94 -22.22
CA ASP A 841 31.68 19.86 -20.75
C ASP A 841 30.31 19.45 -20.19
N PHE A 842 30.08 18.15 -20.05
CA PHE A 842 28.82 17.56 -19.62
C PHE A 842 28.36 18.02 -18.20
N GLY A 843 29.23 18.69 -17.44
CA GLY A 843 28.86 19.29 -16.14
C GLY A 843 28.29 20.69 -16.23
N LYS A 844 28.23 21.29 -17.42
CA LYS A 844 27.75 22.65 -17.64
C LYS A 844 26.54 22.68 -18.57
N ALA A 845 25.49 23.36 -18.15
CA ALA A 845 24.32 23.62 -18.94
C ALA A 845 24.19 25.13 -19.23
N PHE A 846 23.85 25.46 -20.45
CA PHE A 846 23.44 26.81 -20.80
C PHE A 846 21.95 26.96 -20.42
N GLN A 847 21.67 27.85 -19.47
CA GLN A 847 20.32 28.17 -19.01
C GLN A 847 19.75 29.33 -19.83
N SER A 848 18.49 29.19 -20.21
CA SER A 848 17.81 30.24 -20.97
C SER A 848 16.30 30.21 -20.68
N ALA A 849 15.60 31.23 -21.08
CA ALA A 849 14.14 31.26 -21.06
C ALA A 849 13.58 31.51 -22.44
N ARG A 850 12.37 31.03 -22.66
CA ARG A 850 11.53 31.32 -23.83
C ARG A 850 10.26 32.00 -23.35
N VAL A 851 9.97 33.17 -23.92
CA VAL A 851 8.71 33.87 -23.66
C VAL A 851 7.74 33.59 -24.78
N VAL A 852 6.52 33.24 -24.43
CA VAL A 852 5.41 33.03 -25.36
C VAL A 852 4.29 33.98 -24.99
N GLU A 853 3.83 34.77 -25.98
CA GLU A 853 2.70 35.64 -25.88
C GLU A 853 1.61 35.09 -26.78
N VAL A 854 0.36 35.15 -26.36
CA VAL A 854 -0.78 34.77 -27.22
C VAL A 854 -1.52 36.03 -27.62
N GLU A 855 -1.53 36.33 -28.90
CA GLU A 855 -2.25 37.49 -29.45
C GLU A 855 -3.76 37.36 -29.28
N SER A 856 -4.49 38.45 -29.38
CA SER A 856 -5.96 38.44 -29.35
C SER A 856 -6.59 37.56 -30.45
N SER A 857 -5.87 37.33 -31.56
CA SER A 857 -6.20 36.36 -32.60
C SER A 857 -6.14 34.92 -32.14
N GLY A 858 -5.47 34.66 -31.02
CA GLY A 858 -5.18 33.30 -30.50
C GLY A 858 -3.88 32.70 -31.06
N LEU A 859 -3.14 33.42 -31.86
CA LEU A 859 -1.85 32.95 -32.38
C LEU A 859 -0.74 33.15 -31.36
N PRO A 860 0.09 32.13 -31.08
CA PRO A 860 1.23 32.25 -30.18
C PRO A 860 2.39 32.95 -30.91
N VAL A 861 2.97 33.95 -30.25
CA VAL A 861 4.19 34.63 -30.66
C VAL A 861 5.32 34.16 -29.73
N ILE A 862 6.28 33.49 -30.30
CA ILE A 862 7.45 32.98 -29.60
C ILE A 862 8.59 33.99 -29.71
N ARG A 863 9.05 34.51 -28.56
CA ARG A 863 10.16 35.45 -28.50
C ARG A 863 11.50 34.68 -28.62
N PRO A 864 12.62 35.35 -28.95
CA PRO A 864 13.94 34.74 -28.95
C PRO A 864 14.30 34.12 -27.59
N LEU A 865 15.30 33.22 -27.54
CA LEU A 865 15.85 32.73 -26.27
C LEU A 865 16.53 33.87 -25.53
N ILE A 866 16.27 33.94 -24.23
CA ILE A 866 16.87 34.86 -23.30
C ILE A 866 17.85 34.05 -22.45
N ASP A 867 19.13 34.41 -22.46
CA ASP A 867 20.12 33.75 -21.60
C ASP A 867 19.86 34.10 -20.13
N LEU A 868 19.82 33.08 -19.29
CA LEU A 868 19.61 33.22 -17.85
C LEU A 868 20.88 32.84 -17.08
N PRO A 869 21.14 33.50 -15.91
CA PRO A 869 22.31 33.16 -15.10
C PRO A 869 22.18 31.82 -14.36
N GLY A 870 21.01 31.20 -14.34
CA GLY A 870 20.75 29.92 -13.68
C GLY A 870 19.41 29.31 -14.09
N GLU A 871 19.06 28.19 -13.47
CA GLU A 871 17.80 27.49 -13.64
C GLU A 871 16.63 28.34 -13.17
N LEU A 872 15.58 28.48 -13.98
CA LEU A 872 14.40 29.26 -13.65
C LEU A 872 13.58 28.56 -12.55
N ILE A 873 13.36 29.26 -11.43
CA ILE A 873 12.56 28.76 -10.30
C ILE A 873 11.23 29.47 -10.11
N ALA A 874 11.14 30.72 -10.54
CA ALA A 874 9.90 31.50 -10.50
C ALA A 874 9.94 32.72 -11.42
N VAL A 875 8.75 33.21 -11.76
CA VAL A 875 8.53 34.43 -12.50
C VAL A 875 7.59 35.32 -11.70
N SER A 876 7.89 36.63 -11.68
CA SER A 876 7.01 37.65 -11.08
C SER A 876 6.94 38.88 -11.96
N GLU A 877 5.88 39.66 -11.84
CA GLU A 877 5.77 40.92 -12.57
C GLU A 877 6.75 41.95 -12.07
N LEU A 878 7.35 42.67 -12.98
CA LEU A 878 8.15 43.86 -12.73
C LEU A 878 7.34 45.12 -13.02
N ASP A 879 6.77 45.20 -14.20
CA ASP A 879 5.84 46.21 -14.68
C ASP A 879 5.05 45.69 -15.90
N ARG A 880 4.29 46.54 -16.61
CA ARG A 880 3.52 46.19 -17.81
C ARG A 880 4.37 45.70 -18.98
N LYS A 881 5.69 45.84 -18.96
CA LYS A 881 6.58 45.53 -20.09
C LYS A 881 7.60 44.45 -19.75
N GLY A 882 7.89 44.20 -18.50
CA GLY A 882 8.91 43.29 -18.06
C GLY A 882 8.43 42.33 -16.98
N PHE A 883 9.28 41.36 -16.63
CA PHE A 883 9.07 40.45 -15.53
C PHE A 883 10.38 40.19 -14.79
N LEU A 884 10.28 39.78 -13.52
CA LEU A 884 11.40 39.27 -12.77
C LEU A 884 11.54 37.78 -12.99
N ALA A 885 12.70 37.34 -13.40
CA ALA A 885 13.05 35.93 -13.38
C ALA A 885 13.90 35.64 -12.14
N PHE A 886 13.45 34.72 -11.30
CA PHE A 886 14.25 34.19 -10.21
C PHE A 886 14.87 32.88 -10.66
N THR A 887 16.21 32.79 -10.47
CA THR A 887 16.99 31.64 -10.95
C THR A 887 17.87 31.11 -9.84
N GLN A 888 18.29 29.86 -9.97
CA GLN A 888 19.22 29.21 -9.05
C GLN A 888 20.35 28.50 -9.80
N VAL A 889 21.51 28.47 -9.15
CA VAL A 889 22.64 27.61 -9.54
C VAL A 889 23.01 26.79 -8.33
N SER A 890 22.63 25.51 -8.36
CA SER A 890 22.93 24.56 -7.28
C SER A 890 24.38 24.09 -7.35
N GLY A 891 25.05 23.97 -6.21
CA GLY A 891 26.40 23.47 -6.10
C GLY A 891 26.67 22.77 -4.79
N ASP A 892 27.73 21.97 -4.75
CA ASP A 892 28.12 21.13 -3.60
C ASP A 892 28.45 21.91 -2.33
N ARG A 893 28.77 23.20 -2.46
CA ARG A 893 29.11 24.07 -1.32
C ARG A 893 28.04 25.10 -0.98
N SER A 894 27.37 25.59 -2.00
CA SER A 894 26.31 26.59 -1.87
C SER A 894 25.42 26.61 -3.10
N THR A 895 24.17 27.04 -2.92
CA THR A 895 23.25 27.39 -4.01
C THR A 895 23.29 28.89 -4.18
N THR A 896 23.46 29.39 -5.41
CA THR A 896 23.38 30.82 -5.70
C THR A 896 21.98 31.14 -6.24
N LEU A 897 21.30 32.04 -5.60
CA LEU A 897 19.99 32.55 -5.99
C LEU A 897 20.14 33.95 -6.60
N GLN A 898 19.39 34.22 -7.67
CA GLN A 898 19.58 35.38 -8.49
C GLN A 898 18.24 35.98 -8.89
N ALA A 899 18.16 37.30 -8.98
CA ALA A 899 17.05 37.99 -9.60
C ALA A 899 17.52 38.73 -10.84
N SER A 900 16.80 38.55 -11.95
CA SER A 900 17.05 39.23 -13.21
C SER A 900 15.80 39.95 -13.71
N ALA A 901 15.95 41.15 -14.21
CA ALA A 901 14.90 41.86 -14.94
C ALA A 901 14.92 41.41 -16.38
N CYS A 902 13.78 41.02 -16.90
CA CYS A 902 13.62 40.51 -18.30
C CYS A 902 12.60 41.40 -19.01
N ASP A 903 12.96 41.90 -20.20
CA ASP A 903 12.06 42.68 -21.06
C ASP A 903 11.39 41.85 -22.16
N GLY A 904 11.60 40.55 -22.16
CA GLY A 904 11.13 39.60 -23.17
C GLY A 904 12.13 39.32 -24.27
N PHE A 905 13.28 40.02 -24.28
CA PHE A 905 14.37 39.85 -25.26
C PHE A 905 15.71 39.57 -24.56
N GLU A 906 15.96 40.26 -23.45
CA GLU A 906 17.21 40.16 -22.70
C GLU A 906 16.92 40.07 -21.20
N ALA A 907 17.86 39.52 -20.44
CA ALA A 907 17.82 39.44 -18.98
C ALA A 907 19.02 40.23 -18.42
N PHE A 908 18.74 41.09 -17.44
CA PHE A 908 19.73 41.89 -16.73
C PHE A 908 19.76 41.41 -15.28
N LEU A 909 20.88 40.86 -14.83
CA LEU A 909 21.07 40.47 -13.45
C LEU A 909 20.96 41.68 -12.57
N ILE A 910 20.06 41.68 -11.58
CA ILE A 910 19.86 42.74 -10.62
C ILE A 910 20.74 42.47 -9.41
N ASP A 911 20.57 41.34 -8.75
CA ASP A 911 21.30 40.96 -7.54
C ASP A 911 21.34 39.45 -7.34
N SER A 912 22.23 38.99 -6.48
CA SER A 912 22.37 37.56 -6.14
C SER A 912 22.84 37.36 -4.69
N PHE A 913 22.51 36.21 -4.13
CA PHE A 913 23.03 35.80 -2.82
C PHE A 913 23.27 34.30 -2.74
N HIS A 914 24.01 33.87 -1.71
CA HIS A 914 24.29 32.43 -1.49
C HIS A 914 23.40 31.85 -0.41
N ALA A 915 22.93 30.64 -0.66
CA ALA A 915 22.14 29.81 0.23
C ALA A 915 22.87 28.49 0.50
N PRO A 916 22.42 27.66 1.46
CA PRO A 916 22.98 26.31 1.67
C PRO A 916 23.01 25.47 0.40
N ALA A 917 23.95 24.53 0.32
CA ALA A 917 24.05 23.63 -0.82
C ALA A 917 22.73 22.85 -1.01
N TYR A 918 22.27 22.75 -2.24
CA TYR A 918 21.02 22.05 -2.62
C TYR A 918 19.77 22.47 -1.84
N ALA A 919 19.73 23.70 -1.33
CA ALA A 919 18.56 24.20 -0.60
C ALA A 919 17.35 24.27 -1.55
N ALA A 920 16.19 23.82 -1.06
CA ALA A 920 14.93 24.07 -1.76
C ALA A 920 14.63 25.57 -1.72
N ALA A 921 14.28 26.14 -2.87
CA ALA A 921 13.99 27.55 -3.00
C ALA A 921 12.77 27.78 -3.92
N THR A 922 12.06 28.88 -3.66
CA THR A 922 10.97 29.37 -4.50
C THR A 922 10.88 30.89 -4.38
N ALA A 923 10.09 31.54 -5.23
CA ALA A 923 9.85 32.96 -5.13
C ALA A 923 8.37 33.30 -5.32
N GLY A 924 7.94 34.41 -4.70
CA GLY A 924 6.61 34.96 -4.84
C GLY A 924 6.62 36.47 -4.70
N GLY A 925 6.05 37.18 -5.65
CA GLY A 925 6.17 38.63 -5.75
C GLY A 925 7.65 39.04 -5.92
N ARG A 926 8.16 39.87 -5.01
CA ARG A 926 9.58 40.27 -4.96
C ARG A 926 10.41 39.51 -3.90
N ARG A 927 9.82 38.44 -3.28
CA ARG A 927 10.47 37.65 -2.23
C ARG A 927 11.00 36.34 -2.73
N VAL A 928 12.14 35.96 -2.19
CA VAL A 928 12.73 34.61 -2.35
C VAL A 928 12.73 33.93 -1.00
N PHE A 929 12.32 32.67 -1.00
CA PHE A 929 12.21 31.79 0.15
C PHE A 929 13.19 30.64 0.01
N VAL A 930 13.97 30.38 1.05
CA VAL A 930 15.02 29.36 1.04
C VAL A 930 14.90 28.46 2.27
N ALA A 931 14.85 27.16 2.05
CA ALA A 931 14.86 26.18 3.13
C ALA A 931 16.24 26.13 3.79
N THR A 932 16.28 26.22 5.11
CA THR A 932 17.48 26.15 5.94
C THR A 932 17.26 25.19 7.11
N LYS A 933 18.34 24.82 7.81
CA LYS A 933 18.23 24.01 9.04
C LYS A 933 17.45 24.73 10.17
N ALA A 934 17.41 26.03 10.15
CA ALA A 934 16.74 26.83 11.17
C ALA A 934 15.28 27.18 10.81
N GLY A 935 14.84 26.90 9.57
CA GLY A 935 13.50 27.25 9.09
C GLY A 935 13.53 27.71 7.63
N VAL A 936 12.69 28.69 7.26
CA VAL A 936 12.68 29.28 5.92
C VAL A 936 13.19 30.69 5.98
N GLU A 937 14.35 30.95 5.38
CA GLU A 937 14.93 32.28 5.20
C GLU A 937 14.13 33.04 4.13
N ARG A 938 13.86 34.30 4.37
CA ARG A 938 13.20 35.23 3.45
C ARG A 938 14.10 36.37 3.06
N LYS A 939 14.14 36.69 1.77
CA LYS A 939 14.77 37.86 1.23
C LYS A 939 13.86 38.60 0.28
N ILE A 940 13.75 39.88 0.43
CA ILE A 940 12.99 40.76 -0.46
C ILE A 940 13.93 41.53 -1.39
N LEU A 941 13.62 41.59 -2.66
CA LEU A 941 14.29 42.44 -3.62
C LEU A 941 13.74 43.88 -3.45
N GLY A 942 14.54 44.76 -2.87
CA GLY A 942 14.20 46.14 -2.64
C GLY A 942 14.06 46.97 -3.92
N GLU A 943 13.56 48.20 -3.80
CA GLU A 943 13.52 49.15 -4.91
C GLU A 943 14.91 49.63 -5.31
N ASP A 944 15.87 49.54 -4.41
CA ASP A 944 17.28 49.85 -4.64
C ASP A 944 18.00 48.74 -5.49
N GLY A 945 17.27 47.69 -5.85
CA GLY A 945 17.82 46.55 -6.61
C GLY A 945 18.65 45.59 -5.79
N SER A 946 18.59 45.63 -4.44
CA SER A 946 19.37 44.76 -3.57
C SER A 946 18.45 43.80 -2.81
N PHE A 947 18.95 42.59 -2.49
CA PHE A 947 18.25 41.66 -1.61
C PHE A 947 18.44 42.05 -0.14
N HIS A 948 17.35 42.30 0.55
CA HIS A 948 17.31 42.58 2.00
C HIS A 948 16.75 41.36 2.75
N SER A 949 17.37 41.01 3.87
CA SER A 949 16.87 39.92 4.72
C SER A 949 15.65 40.36 5.51
N GLU A 950 14.65 39.53 5.57
CA GLU A 950 13.47 39.63 6.41
C GLU A 950 13.53 38.64 7.58
N PRO A 951 12.65 38.72 8.59
CA PRO A 951 12.56 37.71 9.63
C PRO A 951 12.33 36.33 9.08
N MET A 952 13.06 35.35 9.60
CA MET A 952 12.94 33.95 9.18
C MET A 952 11.62 33.37 9.67
N LEU A 953 11.00 32.49 8.84
CA LEU A 953 9.84 31.71 9.26
C LEU A 953 10.30 30.47 10.03
N ASP A 954 9.92 30.39 11.30
CA ASP A 954 10.13 29.17 12.10
C ASP A 954 9.11 28.10 11.73
N VAL A 955 9.53 27.09 10.99
CA VAL A 955 8.72 25.94 10.60
C VAL A 955 9.01 24.70 11.45
N GLY A 956 10.12 24.72 12.24
CA GLY A 956 10.52 23.63 13.14
C GLY A 956 11.21 22.44 12.46
N TYR A 957 11.47 22.54 11.17
CA TYR A 957 12.20 21.53 10.37
C TYR A 957 12.77 22.17 9.10
N THR A 958 13.69 21.47 8.42
CA THR A 958 14.16 21.89 7.09
C THR A 958 13.20 21.35 6.04
N PRO A 959 12.45 22.15 5.31
CA PRO A 959 11.61 21.69 4.21
C PRO A 959 12.45 21.06 3.08
N ASP A 960 11.94 20.01 2.48
CA ASP A 960 12.56 19.39 1.30
C ASP A 960 12.04 20.02 -0.01
N SER A 961 10.91 20.70 0.06
CA SER A 961 10.28 21.40 -1.06
C SER A 961 9.54 22.66 -0.61
N LEU A 962 9.56 23.69 -1.45
CA LEU A 962 8.87 24.96 -1.27
C LEU A 962 8.13 25.36 -2.56
N ARG A 963 6.96 25.95 -2.40
CA ARG A 963 6.14 26.46 -3.52
C ARG A 963 5.37 27.71 -3.10
N CYS A 964 5.31 28.69 -3.98
CA CYS A 964 4.41 29.84 -3.84
C CYS A 964 3.23 29.68 -4.82
N VAL A 965 2.02 29.78 -4.30
CA VAL A 965 0.79 29.68 -5.09
C VAL A 965 -0.29 30.57 -4.49
N GLY A 966 -0.96 31.41 -5.29
CA GLY A 966 -2.04 32.28 -4.82
C GLY A 966 -1.67 33.19 -3.65
N GLY A 967 -0.44 33.68 -3.59
CA GLY A 967 0.03 34.52 -2.49
C GLY A 967 0.36 33.77 -1.19
N ILE A 968 0.38 32.43 -1.23
CA ILE A 968 0.68 31.55 -0.11
C ILE A 968 1.99 30.81 -0.38
N LEU A 969 2.91 30.87 0.58
CA LEU A 969 4.07 30.00 0.65
C LEU A 969 3.68 28.69 1.30
N ILE A 970 3.93 27.58 0.63
CA ILE A 970 3.70 26.23 1.13
C ILE A 970 5.03 25.48 1.10
N GLY A 971 5.31 24.72 2.14
CA GLY A 971 6.49 23.87 2.17
C GLY A 971 6.22 22.54 2.86
N ALA A 972 6.88 21.49 2.40
CA ALA A 972 6.70 20.15 2.91
C ALA A 972 8.02 19.45 3.24
N LYS A 973 7.93 18.50 4.15
CA LYS A 973 8.95 17.52 4.45
C LYS A 973 8.27 16.23 4.90
N TRP A 974 8.38 15.17 4.09
CA TRP A 974 7.75 13.89 4.39
C TRP A 974 6.26 14.03 4.76
N ASN A 975 5.96 13.90 6.05
CA ASN A 975 4.62 13.98 6.63
C ASN A 975 4.30 15.32 7.28
N ALA A 976 5.10 16.33 7.04
CA ALA A 976 4.90 17.66 7.58
C ALA A 976 4.64 18.67 6.46
N LEU A 977 3.66 19.55 6.66
CA LEU A 977 3.29 20.63 5.78
C LEU A 977 3.26 21.93 6.60
N PHE A 978 3.69 23.02 5.99
CA PHE A 978 3.41 24.35 6.54
C PHE A 978 2.86 25.26 5.46
N ALA A 979 2.17 26.30 5.88
CA ALA A 979 1.76 27.41 5.03
C ALA A 979 1.92 28.74 5.75
N ALA A 980 2.28 29.77 5.00
CA ALA A 980 2.37 31.15 5.43
C ALA A 980 1.92 32.07 4.30
N ASP A 981 1.43 33.28 4.61
CA ASP A 981 1.28 34.30 3.60
C ASP A 981 2.64 34.75 3.09
N VAL A 982 2.78 35.01 1.81
CA VAL A 982 4.03 35.49 1.20
C VAL A 982 4.52 36.77 1.91
N ASP A 983 3.57 37.64 2.31
CA ASP A 983 3.84 38.92 3.01
C ASP A 983 3.71 38.82 4.54
N GLY A 984 3.35 37.64 5.09
CA GLY A 984 3.07 37.50 6.52
C GLY A 984 4.18 36.77 7.29
N ASP A 985 4.12 36.88 8.63
CA ASP A 985 5.04 36.18 9.54
C ASP A 985 4.40 34.97 10.23
N SER A 986 3.08 34.82 10.12
CA SER A 986 2.35 33.70 10.75
C SER A 986 2.51 32.41 9.95
N VAL A 987 2.86 31.34 10.64
CA VAL A 987 3.06 30.01 10.06
C VAL A 987 2.06 29.05 10.66
N LYS A 988 1.25 28.42 9.82
CA LYS A 988 0.45 27.22 10.17
C LYS A 988 1.23 25.96 9.84
N LYS A 989 1.13 24.98 10.71
CA LYS A 989 1.88 23.72 10.60
C LYS A 989 0.93 22.54 10.79
N TRP A 990 1.07 21.50 9.97
CA TRP A 990 0.33 20.25 10.07
C TRP A 990 1.29 19.08 10.02
N ARG A 991 0.91 17.97 10.64
CA ARG A 991 1.61 16.70 10.57
C ARG A 991 0.63 15.59 10.27
N PHE A 992 1.06 14.68 9.43
CA PHE A 992 0.28 13.54 8.96
C PHE A 992 1.00 12.24 9.33
N PRO A 993 0.30 11.12 9.49
CA PRO A 993 0.90 9.90 10.02
C PRO A 993 2.04 9.32 9.19
N ALA A 994 1.97 9.27 7.85
CA ALA A 994 3.02 8.68 7.02
C ALA A 994 2.81 8.94 5.51
N TRP A 995 2.88 10.20 5.04
CA TRP A 995 2.61 10.48 3.63
C TRP A 995 3.69 11.27 2.95
N ASN A 996 3.94 10.90 1.70
CA ASN A 996 4.74 11.70 0.81
C ASN A 996 3.80 12.68 0.08
N LEU A 997 3.83 13.93 0.49
CA LEU A 997 3.03 15.00 -0.10
C LEU A 997 3.68 15.52 -1.38
N GLY A 998 2.98 15.39 -2.49
CA GLY A 998 3.29 16.14 -3.71
C GLY A 998 2.83 17.60 -3.56
N LEU A 999 3.74 18.52 -3.25
CA LEU A 999 3.39 19.95 -3.08
C LEU A 999 2.76 20.58 -4.33
N GLU A 1000 3.09 20.07 -5.49
CA GLU A 1000 2.56 20.53 -6.78
C GLU A 1000 1.05 20.38 -6.88
N ARG A 1001 0.46 19.47 -6.11
CA ARG A 1001 -0.98 19.17 -6.10
C ARG A 1001 -1.74 19.85 -4.96
N VAL A 1002 -1.04 20.51 -4.05
CA VAL A 1002 -1.66 21.31 -2.98
C VAL A 1002 -2.05 22.67 -3.54
N ILE A 1003 -3.32 23.02 -3.43
CA ILE A 1003 -3.82 24.30 -3.93
C ILE A 1003 -4.60 25.07 -2.87
N PRO A 1004 -4.57 26.39 -2.89
CA PRO A 1004 -5.43 27.18 -2.03
C PRO A 1004 -6.89 27.13 -2.48
N ALA A 1005 -7.79 26.99 -1.51
CA ALA A 1005 -9.21 27.20 -1.70
C ALA A 1005 -9.51 28.71 -1.78
N SER A 1006 -10.73 29.06 -2.21
CA SER A 1006 -11.17 30.46 -2.36
C SER A 1006 -11.10 31.28 -1.07
N ASN A 1007 -11.22 30.65 0.09
CA ASN A 1007 -11.11 31.28 1.42
C ASN A 1007 -9.68 31.28 1.99
N GLY A 1008 -8.70 30.76 1.24
CA GLY A 1008 -7.31 30.66 1.66
C GLY A 1008 -6.93 29.39 2.43
N ASP A 1009 -7.88 28.49 2.75
CA ASP A 1009 -7.59 27.13 3.23
C ASP A 1009 -6.80 26.35 2.17
N LEU A 1010 -6.13 25.28 2.58
CA LEU A 1010 -5.43 24.42 1.62
C LEU A 1010 -6.26 23.18 1.30
N LEU A 1011 -6.39 22.87 0.03
CA LEU A 1011 -6.91 21.61 -0.48
C LEU A 1011 -5.75 20.67 -0.73
N VAL A 1012 -5.73 19.56 -0.02
CA VAL A 1012 -4.61 18.62 -0.01
C VAL A 1012 -5.10 17.24 -0.43
N PRO A 1013 -4.69 16.75 -1.59
CA PRO A 1013 -4.91 15.36 -1.99
C PRO A 1013 -3.83 14.48 -1.38
N PHE A 1014 -4.23 13.32 -0.85
CA PHE A 1014 -3.35 12.36 -0.19
C PHE A 1014 -3.32 11.01 -0.92
N GLY A 1015 -3.67 10.96 -2.19
CA GLY A 1015 -3.74 9.72 -2.95
C GLY A 1015 -4.73 8.74 -2.30
N ASP A 1016 -4.27 7.53 -2.05
CA ASP A 1016 -5.09 6.48 -1.42
C ASP A 1016 -5.68 6.87 -0.06
N TYR A 1017 -5.09 7.83 0.63
CA TYR A 1017 -5.57 8.33 1.92
C TYR A 1017 -6.66 9.41 1.81
N GLY A 1018 -7.14 9.71 0.58
CA GLY A 1018 -8.24 10.63 0.33
C GLY A 1018 -7.83 12.09 0.23
N ALA A 1019 -8.63 13.00 0.74
CA ALA A 1019 -8.40 14.42 0.68
C ALA A 1019 -8.71 15.12 1.99
N GLU A 1020 -8.06 16.26 2.21
CA GLU A 1020 -8.38 17.15 3.33
C GLU A 1020 -8.42 18.61 2.90
N ARG A 1021 -9.26 19.35 3.62
CA ARG A 1021 -9.25 20.80 3.63
C ARG A 1021 -8.62 21.27 4.93
N LEU A 1022 -7.43 21.84 4.84
CA LEU A 1022 -6.67 22.33 5.99
C LEU A 1022 -6.99 23.81 6.23
N LYS A 1023 -7.55 24.12 7.38
CA LYS A 1023 -7.89 25.50 7.76
C LYS A 1023 -6.62 26.28 8.11
N ARG A 1024 -6.46 27.42 7.47
CA ARG A 1024 -5.37 28.39 7.72
C ARG A 1024 -5.67 29.36 8.83
#